data_782ccbf3838bd9036007f63f0dc92915
#
_entry.id   782ccbf3838bd9036007f63f0dc92915
#
_cell.length_a   1.000
_cell.length_b   1.000
_cell.length_c   1.000
_cell.angle_alpha   90.00
_cell.angle_beta   90.00
_cell.angle_gamma   90.00
#
_symmetry.space_group_name_H-M   'P 1'
#
loop_
_entity.id
_entity.type
_entity.pdbx_description
1 polymer ?
#
loop_
_entity_poly.entity_id
_entity_poly.type
_entity_poly.pdbx_seq_one_letter_code
_entity_poly.pdbx_strand_id
1 'polypeptide(L)'
;MPLQSSMLTLQVIRDGLRYILGGGLRLPQGHLPPAHHTVPEDFFGVGVASNVDSATDVYIIAQLRILGIRQVRLDLSYDDLIGFQGRFCDALLEAGFAVTLRLIPPFESARQMHTVEEQAHWQAFINTVLARFGARVRQIEIGNTLNRKRWAGYTWAGYYAAWQMAYEAATQRNIPLLAANIQDFEPLYNVHLLKTLRAKQQLPDVQSNNLFVERTDEPERFDHRILKYRWAILFKFNLVKKARLLQKIGRDFGINNTVSTGAFWAIYRIERKLMYGAQKQADYLTRYFTLLAASGTLKQAFWGTLVCHREGLINDGLEDAEYPALERIAHYQRADGELENYQPYPSFAAMQTVVQKLSGAQYIGAIATTGGLEIHDFLQGGLHVHVAWAINGKAVPLGDVYTKETLAAASFQHRDGADFVDETPDLICETPMYLTWPLGFKVEMVEKPALTLPLSIDAHMPATRYFAITLEGWRGLVAVRNQAEAEQLMQALDPKQLAPLDKASSLRYARNVIWMVPHPLNVDEQITVKKPVKMYWHKVLLDRYRPSKARRSWNGAMELLRRGIASPRPIAFFEKIGDNSLKRNYYICEFAQVDCHIGQVFGAFAAGEASFMGLERETVYAQLARFIHKMHHNGCYFRDLSGGNILVKIIDKTNLEFSLIDTARARFSDYGIPMHQRLADLTRACHKLDWPARRRFLGHYLGLSGRQLQRHHKIPFYLYDTKVWLKRRVGRKGIKKLRQKLTSLFS
;
A
#
# COMPACT_ATOMS: atom_id res chain seq x y z
N MET A 1 -37.68 -4.78 7.58
CA MET A 1 -36.23 -5.02 7.42
C MET A 1 -35.31 -3.85 7.87
N PRO A 2 -35.56 -2.56 7.70
CA PRO A 2 -34.66 -1.51 8.22
C PRO A 2 -34.60 -1.43 9.75
N LEU A 3 -35.67 -1.72 10.48
CA LEU A 3 -35.73 -1.68 11.94
C LEU A 3 -34.87 -2.75 12.64
N GLN A 4 -34.80 -3.96 12.11
CA GLN A 4 -33.95 -5.03 12.68
C GLN A 4 -32.45 -4.74 12.51
N SER A 5 -32.06 -4.15 11.38
CA SER A 5 -30.68 -3.72 11.13
C SER A 5 -30.26 -2.59 12.08
N SER A 6 -31.15 -1.67 12.42
CA SER A 6 -30.85 -0.60 13.37
C SER A 6 -30.77 -1.08 14.82
N MET A 7 -31.65 -2.03 15.22
CA MET A 7 -31.60 -2.65 16.55
C MET A 7 -30.31 -3.44 16.79
N LEU A 8 -29.87 -4.22 15.82
CA LEU A 8 -28.61 -4.97 15.91
C LEU A 8 -27.42 -4.02 16.04
N THR A 9 -27.36 -2.95 15.23
CA THR A 9 -26.30 -1.96 15.31
C THR A 9 -26.26 -1.32 16.70
N LEU A 10 -27.40 -1.03 17.29
CA LEU A 10 -27.52 -0.52 18.66
C LEU A 10 -27.02 -1.52 19.70
N GLN A 11 -27.30 -2.82 19.54
CA GLN A 11 -26.81 -3.86 20.44
C GLN A 11 -25.28 -4.01 20.34
N VAL A 12 -24.72 -4.06 19.15
CA VAL A 12 -23.26 -4.10 18.91
C VAL A 12 -22.58 -2.90 19.55
N ILE A 13 -23.14 -1.69 19.36
CA ILE A 13 -22.61 -0.46 19.95
C ILE A 13 -22.70 -0.51 21.48
N ARG A 14 -23.83 -0.91 22.04
CA ARG A 14 -24.05 -1.00 23.50
C ARG A 14 -23.07 -1.99 24.14
N ASP A 15 -22.93 -3.18 23.58
CA ASP A 15 -22.04 -4.21 24.11
C ASP A 15 -20.57 -3.77 23.96
N GLY A 16 -20.23 -3.17 22.82
CA GLY A 16 -18.92 -2.62 22.58
C GLY A 16 -18.56 -1.45 23.51
N LEU A 17 -19.48 -0.51 23.75
CA LEU A 17 -19.24 0.61 24.66
C LEU A 17 -19.01 0.11 26.10
N ARG A 18 -19.82 -0.83 26.60
CA ARG A 18 -19.60 -1.43 27.91
C ARG A 18 -18.21 -2.07 28.02
N TYR A 19 -17.79 -2.79 26.97
CA TYR A 19 -16.48 -3.42 26.93
C TYR A 19 -15.34 -2.38 26.90
N ILE A 20 -15.48 -1.32 26.11
CA ILE A 20 -14.50 -0.23 26.03
C ILE A 20 -14.38 0.53 27.35
N LEU A 21 -15.51 0.89 27.97
CA LEU A 21 -15.54 1.59 29.24
C LEU A 21 -14.95 0.74 30.38
N GLY A 22 -15.10 -0.59 30.30
CA GLY A 22 -14.42 -1.54 31.20
C GLY A 22 -12.93 -1.74 30.89
N GLY A 23 -12.33 -0.97 29.98
CA GLY A 23 -10.92 -1.04 29.63
C GLY A 23 -10.60 -2.17 28.63
N GLY A 24 -11.59 -2.76 27.97
CA GLY A 24 -11.43 -3.93 27.08
C GLY A 24 -10.47 -3.72 25.91
N LEU A 25 -10.31 -2.49 25.40
CA LEU A 25 -9.33 -2.19 24.35
C LEU A 25 -7.96 -1.70 24.88
N ARG A 26 -7.71 -1.80 26.19
CA ARG A 26 -6.37 -1.58 26.75
C ARG A 26 -5.60 -2.91 26.72
N LEU A 27 -4.29 -2.81 26.52
CA LEU A 27 -3.37 -3.96 26.56
C LEU A 27 -2.46 -3.79 27.80
N PRO A 28 -2.93 -4.20 29.00
CA PRO A 28 -2.07 -4.23 30.18
C PRO A 28 -0.95 -5.24 30.03
N GLN A 29 0.17 -5.08 30.73
CA GLN A 29 1.36 -5.95 30.61
C GLN A 29 1.06 -7.44 30.72
N GLY A 30 0.16 -7.86 31.61
CA GLY A 30 -0.23 -9.26 31.75
C GLY A 30 -0.97 -9.88 30.55
N HIS A 31 -1.40 -9.08 29.57
CA HIS A 31 -1.98 -9.55 28.32
C HIS A 31 -1.02 -9.48 27.14
N LEU A 32 0.17 -8.94 27.33
CA LEU A 32 1.21 -8.99 26.30
C LEU A 32 1.83 -10.38 26.23
N PRO A 33 2.20 -10.85 25.05
CA PRO A 33 2.98 -12.08 24.94
C PRO A 33 4.36 -11.89 25.63
N PRO A 34 5.06 -12.97 25.97
CA PRO A 34 6.45 -12.90 26.38
C PRO A 34 7.28 -12.07 25.40
N ALA A 35 8.28 -11.35 25.89
CA ALA A 35 9.17 -10.54 25.04
C ALA A 35 9.80 -11.42 23.95
N HIS A 36 10.23 -12.63 24.33
CA HIS A 36 10.70 -13.65 23.41
C HIS A 36 9.66 -14.76 23.31
N HIS A 37 9.30 -15.14 22.09
CA HIS A 37 8.34 -16.22 21.85
C HIS A 37 8.69 -16.95 20.56
N THR A 38 8.31 -18.23 20.49
CA THR A 38 8.52 -19.04 19.30
C THR A 38 7.32 -18.92 18.36
N VAL A 39 7.58 -18.65 17.10
CA VAL A 39 6.58 -18.74 16.03
C VAL A 39 6.23 -20.21 15.85
N PRO A 40 4.95 -20.62 15.88
CA PRO A 40 4.60 -22.02 15.65
C PRO A 40 5.17 -22.56 14.32
N GLU A 41 5.63 -23.81 14.30
CA GLU A 41 6.14 -24.42 13.06
C GLU A 41 5.07 -24.48 11.96
N ASP A 42 3.82 -24.63 12.36
CA ASP A 42 2.64 -24.69 11.51
C ASP A 42 1.86 -23.36 11.46
N PHE A 43 2.57 -22.24 11.65
CA PHE A 43 1.97 -20.89 11.71
C PHE A 43 1.36 -20.45 10.38
N PHE A 44 2.04 -20.77 9.27
CA PHE A 44 1.70 -20.26 7.94
C PHE A 44 0.70 -21.16 7.24
N GLY A 45 -0.36 -20.59 6.70
CA GLY A 45 -1.37 -21.28 5.94
C GLY A 45 -1.84 -20.51 4.72
N VAL A 46 -2.57 -21.17 3.84
CA VAL A 46 -3.17 -20.60 2.64
C VAL A 46 -4.55 -21.16 2.38
N GLY A 47 -5.46 -20.34 1.84
CA GLY A 47 -6.72 -20.79 1.30
C GLY A 47 -6.50 -21.56 -0.02
N VAL A 48 -7.21 -22.66 -0.22
CA VAL A 48 -7.10 -23.48 -1.42
C VAL A 48 -8.47 -23.81 -1.98
N ALA A 49 -8.55 -23.97 -3.28
CA ALA A 49 -9.70 -24.51 -3.98
C ALA A 49 -9.20 -25.31 -5.18
N SER A 50 -9.97 -26.30 -5.61
CA SER A 50 -9.69 -27.05 -6.83
C SER A 50 -10.75 -26.78 -7.91
N ASN A 51 -10.77 -27.58 -8.96
CA ASN A 51 -11.78 -27.54 -10.01
C ASN A 51 -12.17 -28.96 -10.45
N VAL A 52 -12.94 -29.07 -11.52
CA VAL A 52 -13.42 -30.36 -12.02
C VAL A 52 -12.29 -31.29 -12.50
N ASP A 53 -11.17 -30.71 -12.96
CA ASP A 53 -10.00 -31.49 -13.37
C ASP A 53 -9.18 -31.91 -12.15
N SER A 54 -9.03 -33.21 -11.93
CA SER A 54 -8.26 -33.78 -10.83
C SER A 54 -6.74 -33.53 -10.93
N ALA A 55 -6.22 -33.18 -12.09
CA ALA A 55 -4.82 -32.79 -12.26
C ALA A 55 -4.52 -31.50 -11.47
N THR A 56 -5.52 -30.63 -11.31
CA THR A 56 -5.42 -29.43 -10.47
C THR A 56 -5.18 -29.78 -9.00
N ASP A 57 -5.78 -30.85 -8.46
CA ASP A 57 -5.52 -31.31 -7.09
C ASP A 57 -4.04 -31.66 -6.89
N VAL A 58 -3.48 -32.43 -7.84
CA VAL A 58 -2.08 -32.86 -7.82
C VAL A 58 -1.14 -31.66 -7.90
N TYR A 59 -1.44 -30.73 -8.80
CA TYR A 59 -0.67 -29.48 -8.96
C TYR A 59 -0.66 -28.67 -7.66
N ILE A 60 -1.83 -28.39 -7.09
CA ILE A 60 -1.95 -27.60 -5.86
C ILE A 60 -1.20 -28.24 -4.70
N ILE A 61 -1.32 -29.56 -4.52
CA ILE A 61 -0.60 -30.31 -3.49
C ILE A 61 0.92 -30.19 -3.69
N ALA A 62 1.41 -30.26 -4.93
CA ALA A 62 2.81 -30.06 -5.24
C ALA A 62 3.27 -28.62 -4.89
N GLN A 63 2.51 -27.59 -5.25
CA GLN A 63 2.83 -26.21 -4.91
C GLN A 63 2.86 -25.96 -3.41
N LEU A 64 1.94 -26.53 -2.64
CA LEU A 64 1.91 -26.44 -1.19
C LEU A 64 3.18 -27.05 -0.54
N ARG A 65 3.66 -28.16 -1.08
CA ARG A 65 4.93 -28.80 -0.65
C ARG A 65 6.15 -27.91 -0.96
N ILE A 66 6.19 -27.29 -2.14
CA ILE A 66 7.24 -26.34 -2.53
C ILE A 66 7.25 -25.13 -1.57
N LEU A 67 6.08 -24.61 -1.21
CA LEU A 67 5.95 -23.52 -0.25
C LEU A 67 6.33 -23.93 1.20
N GLY A 68 6.44 -25.21 1.51
CA GLY A 68 6.63 -25.69 2.88
C GLY A 68 5.42 -25.49 3.80
N ILE A 69 4.25 -25.24 3.24
CA ILE A 69 2.99 -25.02 3.98
C ILE A 69 2.39 -26.36 4.36
N ARG A 70 1.99 -26.48 5.63
CA ARG A 70 1.29 -27.66 6.18
C ARG A 70 -0.18 -27.37 6.50
N GLN A 71 -0.57 -26.11 6.59
CA GLN A 71 -1.89 -25.67 6.97
C GLN A 71 -2.65 -25.14 5.75
N VAL A 72 -3.82 -25.70 5.49
CA VAL A 72 -4.68 -25.24 4.40
C VAL A 72 -6.09 -24.94 4.91
N ARG A 73 -6.76 -24.00 4.25
CA ARG A 73 -8.16 -23.67 4.51
C ARG A 73 -8.97 -23.90 3.24
N LEU A 74 -9.94 -24.80 3.34
CA LEU A 74 -10.79 -25.22 2.23
C LEU A 74 -12.24 -24.86 2.52
N ASP A 75 -12.94 -24.29 1.55
CA ASP A 75 -14.37 -23.99 1.65
C ASP A 75 -15.19 -25.17 1.12
N LEU A 76 -16.26 -25.53 1.84
CA LEU A 76 -17.27 -26.47 1.39
C LEU A 76 -18.67 -25.89 1.50
N SER A 77 -19.45 -26.05 0.45
CA SER A 77 -20.88 -25.75 0.38
C SER A 77 -21.68 -27.03 0.10
N TYR A 78 -23.00 -26.93 -0.01
CA TYR A 78 -23.89 -28.10 -0.13
C TYR A 78 -23.52 -29.03 -1.30
N ASP A 79 -23.35 -28.46 -2.48
CA ASP A 79 -23.07 -29.24 -3.70
C ASP A 79 -21.62 -29.72 -3.78
N ASP A 80 -20.72 -29.09 -3.02
CA ASP A 80 -19.27 -29.36 -3.06
C ASP A 80 -18.91 -30.69 -2.41
N LEU A 81 -19.78 -31.23 -1.55
CA LEU A 81 -19.50 -32.41 -0.75
C LEU A 81 -19.27 -33.69 -1.60
N ILE A 82 -20.04 -33.84 -2.68
CA ILE A 82 -19.93 -34.93 -3.66
C ILE A 82 -19.17 -34.49 -4.92
N GLY A 83 -18.86 -33.19 -5.03
CA GLY A 83 -18.14 -32.57 -6.14
C GLY A 83 -16.62 -32.60 -5.96
N PHE A 84 -15.95 -31.79 -6.80
CA PHE A 84 -14.49 -31.70 -6.82
C PHE A 84 -13.87 -31.20 -5.51
N GLN A 85 -14.54 -30.34 -4.75
CA GLN A 85 -14.01 -29.87 -3.46
C GLN A 85 -13.98 -30.99 -2.41
N GLY A 86 -14.99 -31.86 -2.39
CA GLY A 86 -15.01 -33.05 -1.51
C GLY A 86 -13.89 -34.04 -1.88
N ARG A 87 -13.66 -34.29 -3.16
CA ARG A 87 -12.52 -35.08 -3.67
C ARG A 87 -11.19 -34.44 -3.24
N PHE A 88 -11.05 -33.14 -3.44
CA PHE A 88 -9.84 -32.40 -3.10
C PHE A 88 -9.56 -32.40 -1.60
N CYS A 89 -10.62 -32.31 -0.76
CA CYS A 89 -10.47 -32.45 0.68
C CYS A 89 -9.85 -33.80 1.07
N ASP A 90 -10.33 -34.91 0.49
CA ASP A 90 -9.74 -36.22 0.72
C ASP A 90 -8.28 -36.27 0.27
N ALA A 91 -7.95 -35.77 -0.92
CA ALA A 91 -6.59 -35.73 -1.44
C ALA A 91 -5.63 -34.92 -0.54
N LEU A 92 -6.07 -33.78 0.00
CA LEU A 92 -5.30 -32.98 0.96
C LEU A 92 -5.03 -33.73 2.26
N LEU A 93 -6.05 -34.42 2.81
CA LEU A 93 -5.94 -35.21 4.03
C LEU A 93 -5.02 -36.44 3.83
N GLU A 94 -5.12 -37.13 2.71
CA GLU A 94 -4.27 -38.23 2.32
C GLU A 94 -2.81 -37.79 2.11
N ALA A 95 -2.61 -36.58 1.58
CA ALA A 95 -1.30 -35.98 1.41
C ALA A 95 -0.68 -35.46 2.74
N GLY A 96 -1.41 -35.55 3.86
CA GLY A 96 -0.95 -35.21 5.21
C GLY A 96 -1.09 -33.72 5.60
N PHE A 97 -1.90 -32.94 4.88
CA PHE A 97 -2.15 -31.55 5.23
C PHE A 97 -3.14 -31.42 6.40
N ALA A 98 -2.89 -30.44 7.26
CA ALA A 98 -3.81 -30.08 8.31
C ALA A 98 -4.88 -29.11 7.75
N VAL A 99 -6.08 -29.63 7.54
CA VAL A 99 -7.17 -28.93 6.89
C VAL A 99 -8.03 -28.19 7.91
N THR A 100 -8.17 -26.86 7.75
CA THR A 100 -9.26 -26.08 8.33
C THR A 100 -10.40 -26.06 7.32
N LEU A 101 -11.49 -26.75 7.63
CA LEU A 101 -12.62 -26.86 6.74
C LEU A 101 -13.65 -25.78 7.06
N ARG A 102 -13.91 -24.87 6.11
CA ARG A 102 -14.93 -23.84 6.30
C ARG A 102 -16.24 -24.24 5.65
N LEU A 103 -17.30 -24.32 6.44
CA LEU A 103 -18.63 -24.72 5.99
C LEU A 103 -19.49 -23.47 5.73
N ILE A 104 -19.91 -23.31 4.50
CA ILE A 104 -20.65 -22.14 4.04
C ILE A 104 -21.88 -22.62 3.25
N PRO A 105 -23.11 -22.32 3.71
CA PRO A 105 -24.27 -22.58 2.88
C PRO A 105 -24.28 -21.65 1.64
N PRO A 106 -24.95 -22.01 0.56
CA PRO A 106 -25.23 -21.11 -0.54
C PRO A 106 -25.80 -19.78 -0.02
N PHE A 107 -25.53 -18.68 -0.73
CA PHE A 107 -25.89 -17.35 -0.23
C PHE A 107 -27.41 -17.19 0.04
N GLU A 108 -28.26 -17.71 -0.83
CA GLU A 108 -29.71 -17.64 -0.62
C GLU A 108 -30.15 -18.54 0.55
N SER A 109 -29.54 -19.70 0.70
CA SER A 109 -29.72 -20.58 1.87
C SER A 109 -29.30 -19.88 3.17
N ALA A 110 -28.18 -19.18 3.17
CA ALA A 110 -27.77 -18.36 4.34
C ALA A 110 -28.80 -17.27 4.68
N ARG A 111 -29.45 -16.67 3.68
CA ARG A 111 -30.53 -15.69 3.91
C ARG A 111 -31.79 -16.32 4.49
N GLN A 112 -32.08 -17.56 4.12
CA GLN A 112 -33.26 -18.32 4.55
C GLN A 112 -33.02 -19.18 5.79
N MET A 113 -31.85 -19.14 6.41
CA MET A 113 -31.46 -19.94 7.56
C MET A 113 -32.39 -19.80 8.81
N HIS A 114 -33.36 -18.92 8.74
CA HIS A 114 -34.39 -18.77 9.73
C HIS A 114 -35.61 -19.70 9.49
N THR A 115 -35.69 -20.37 8.36
CA THR A 115 -36.77 -21.32 8.01
C THR A 115 -36.43 -22.73 8.49
N VAL A 116 -37.44 -23.51 8.82
CA VAL A 116 -37.29 -24.90 9.28
C VAL A 116 -36.68 -25.80 8.20
N GLU A 117 -37.09 -25.57 6.95
CA GLU A 117 -36.60 -26.29 5.78
C GLU A 117 -35.12 -26.13 5.60
N GLU A 118 -34.62 -24.88 5.58
CA GLU A 118 -33.21 -24.60 5.39
C GLU A 118 -32.34 -25.04 6.57
N GLN A 119 -32.87 -24.97 7.78
CA GLN A 119 -32.23 -25.56 8.97
C GLN A 119 -32.09 -27.08 8.85
N ALA A 120 -33.08 -27.76 8.33
CA ALA A 120 -33.01 -29.20 8.08
C ALA A 120 -31.94 -29.55 7.03
N HIS A 121 -31.86 -28.79 5.92
CA HIS A 121 -30.81 -28.97 4.93
C HIS A 121 -29.43 -28.72 5.51
N TRP A 122 -29.25 -27.65 6.27
CA TRP A 122 -27.98 -27.33 6.94
C TRP A 122 -27.58 -28.42 7.93
N GLN A 123 -28.51 -28.94 8.75
CA GLN A 123 -28.24 -30.01 9.70
C GLN A 123 -27.81 -31.31 8.99
N ALA A 124 -28.48 -31.67 7.89
CA ALA A 124 -28.11 -32.83 7.08
C ALA A 124 -26.71 -32.68 6.48
N PHE A 125 -26.38 -31.49 5.94
CA PHE A 125 -25.07 -31.17 5.40
C PHE A 125 -23.99 -31.29 6.49
N ILE A 126 -24.16 -30.63 7.64
CA ILE A 126 -23.23 -30.73 8.77
C ILE A 126 -22.97 -32.18 9.18
N ASN A 127 -24.02 -32.94 9.38
CA ASN A 127 -23.89 -34.36 9.79
C ASN A 127 -23.10 -35.18 8.77
N THR A 128 -23.33 -34.98 7.47
CA THR A 128 -22.61 -35.67 6.40
C THR A 128 -21.15 -35.28 6.36
N VAL A 129 -20.84 -33.96 6.46
CA VAL A 129 -19.45 -33.46 6.52
C VAL A 129 -18.71 -34.02 7.74
N LEU A 130 -19.32 -33.97 8.90
CA LEU A 130 -18.70 -34.48 10.14
C LEU A 130 -18.49 -35.99 10.10
N ALA A 131 -19.40 -36.76 9.49
CA ALA A 131 -19.23 -38.19 9.29
C ALA A 131 -18.05 -38.52 8.34
N ARG A 132 -17.89 -37.76 7.25
CA ARG A 132 -16.85 -38.02 6.26
C ARG A 132 -15.47 -37.48 6.65
N PHE A 133 -15.40 -36.26 7.18
CA PHE A 133 -14.16 -35.53 7.38
C PHE A 133 -13.83 -35.24 8.84
N GLY A 134 -14.82 -35.24 9.75
CA GLY A 134 -14.68 -34.69 11.08
C GLY A 134 -13.51 -35.24 11.89
N ALA A 135 -13.26 -36.57 11.84
CA ALA A 135 -12.15 -37.17 12.55
C ALA A 135 -10.75 -36.90 11.94
N ARG A 136 -10.70 -36.39 10.71
CA ARG A 136 -9.46 -36.21 9.96
C ARG A 136 -9.05 -34.73 9.80
N VAL A 137 -10.00 -33.81 9.90
CA VAL A 137 -9.72 -32.39 9.79
C VAL A 137 -9.20 -31.80 11.10
N ARG A 138 -8.37 -30.78 11.02
CA ARG A 138 -7.84 -30.11 12.20
C ARG A 138 -8.93 -29.36 12.99
N GLN A 139 -9.78 -28.66 12.28
CA GLN A 139 -10.84 -27.82 12.85
C GLN A 139 -11.86 -27.42 11.79
N ILE A 140 -13.03 -26.99 12.21
CA ILE A 140 -14.11 -26.57 11.31
C ILE A 140 -14.53 -25.13 11.61
N GLU A 141 -14.58 -24.29 10.58
CA GLU A 141 -15.08 -22.91 10.65
C GLU A 141 -16.52 -22.85 10.11
N ILE A 142 -17.43 -22.25 10.86
CA ILE A 142 -18.85 -22.17 10.50
C ILE A 142 -19.19 -20.76 9.97
N GLY A 143 -19.54 -20.69 8.69
CA GLY A 143 -19.93 -19.45 8.00
C GLY A 143 -18.74 -18.55 7.65
N ASN A 144 -19.02 -17.32 7.18
CA ASN A 144 -18.01 -16.35 6.82
C ASN A 144 -18.48 -14.92 7.09
N THR A 145 -17.55 -14.00 7.26
CA THR A 145 -17.69 -12.52 7.26
C THR A 145 -19.03 -12.01 7.80
N LEU A 146 -19.43 -12.49 8.98
CA LEU A 146 -20.75 -12.26 9.58
C LEU A 146 -21.15 -10.78 9.68
N ASN A 147 -20.18 -9.88 9.86
CA ASN A 147 -20.40 -8.43 9.89
C ASN A 147 -20.62 -7.79 8.50
N ARG A 148 -20.58 -8.57 7.42
CA ARG A 148 -20.74 -8.14 6.04
C ARG A 148 -21.88 -8.90 5.35
N LYS A 149 -23.12 -8.57 5.68
CA LYS A 149 -24.33 -9.22 5.16
C LYS A 149 -24.34 -9.42 3.63
N ARG A 150 -23.74 -8.50 2.89
CA ARG A 150 -23.61 -8.60 1.42
C ARG A 150 -22.82 -9.85 0.98
N TRP A 151 -21.88 -10.31 1.81
CA TRP A 151 -21.02 -11.45 1.50
C TRP A 151 -21.50 -12.72 2.20
N ALA A 152 -21.87 -12.61 3.48
CA ALA A 152 -22.27 -13.75 4.30
C ALA A 152 -23.67 -14.29 3.98
N GLY A 153 -24.57 -13.41 3.50
CA GLY A 153 -25.98 -13.76 3.36
C GLY A 153 -26.76 -13.76 4.69
N TYR A 154 -26.19 -14.27 5.74
CA TYR A 154 -26.83 -14.45 7.05
C TYR A 154 -27.45 -13.18 7.63
N THR A 155 -28.60 -13.38 8.30
CA THR A 155 -28.97 -12.56 9.45
C THR A 155 -28.24 -13.08 10.70
N TRP A 156 -28.07 -12.24 11.72
CA TRP A 156 -27.44 -12.72 12.98
C TRP A 156 -28.24 -13.85 13.64
N ALA A 157 -29.57 -13.79 13.61
CA ALA A 157 -30.43 -14.85 14.12
C ALA A 157 -30.26 -16.15 13.31
N GLY A 158 -30.21 -16.06 11.97
CA GLY A 158 -29.96 -17.22 11.11
C GLY A 158 -28.58 -17.83 11.35
N TYR A 159 -27.56 -16.99 11.53
CA TYR A 159 -26.23 -17.49 11.89
C TYR A 159 -26.23 -18.22 13.22
N TYR A 160 -26.89 -17.68 14.26
CA TYR A 160 -26.95 -18.36 15.56
C TYR A 160 -27.71 -19.70 15.51
N ALA A 161 -28.70 -19.83 14.66
CA ALA A 161 -29.37 -21.11 14.43
C ALA A 161 -28.41 -22.11 13.73
N ALA A 162 -27.72 -21.67 12.66
CA ALA A 162 -26.74 -22.51 11.98
C ALA A 162 -25.57 -22.91 12.90
N TRP A 163 -25.09 -21.97 13.72
CA TRP A 163 -24.04 -22.23 14.71
C TRP A 163 -24.45 -23.26 15.74
N GLN A 164 -25.66 -23.13 16.30
CA GLN A 164 -26.16 -24.06 17.33
C GLN A 164 -26.14 -25.49 16.81
N MET A 165 -26.70 -25.76 15.65
CA MET A 165 -26.72 -27.07 15.02
C MET A 165 -25.33 -27.66 14.81
N ALA A 166 -24.40 -26.81 14.29
CA ALA A 166 -23.02 -27.22 14.09
C ALA A 166 -22.30 -27.48 15.42
N TYR A 167 -22.53 -26.64 16.42
CA TYR A 167 -21.93 -26.75 17.75
C TYR A 167 -22.33 -28.05 18.44
N GLU A 168 -23.63 -28.40 18.45
CA GLU A 168 -24.15 -29.63 19.03
C GLU A 168 -23.56 -30.87 18.34
N ALA A 169 -23.55 -30.89 17.02
CA ALA A 169 -23.03 -32.00 16.22
C ALA A 169 -21.51 -32.21 16.36
N ALA A 170 -20.73 -31.11 16.44
CA ALA A 170 -19.28 -31.16 16.57
C ALA A 170 -18.85 -31.52 18.00
N THR A 171 -19.53 -30.96 19.02
CA THR A 171 -19.24 -31.26 20.43
C THR A 171 -19.40 -32.74 20.73
N GLN A 172 -20.44 -33.41 20.18
CA GLN A 172 -20.63 -34.86 20.32
C GLN A 172 -19.47 -35.68 19.75
N ARG A 173 -18.65 -35.08 18.85
CA ARG A 173 -17.54 -35.74 18.16
C ARG A 173 -16.15 -35.20 18.57
N ASN A 174 -16.11 -34.29 19.54
CA ASN A 174 -14.87 -33.60 19.98
C ASN A 174 -14.10 -32.90 18.83
N ILE A 175 -14.82 -32.28 17.91
CA ILE A 175 -14.21 -31.57 16.76
C ILE A 175 -14.10 -30.09 17.10
N PRO A 176 -12.89 -29.47 17.04
CA PRO A 176 -12.71 -28.05 17.33
C PRO A 176 -13.43 -27.15 16.34
N LEU A 177 -14.14 -26.15 16.87
CA LEU A 177 -14.92 -25.21 16.08
C LEU A 177 -14.37 -23.80 16.12
N LEU A 178 -14.39 -23.14 14.95
CA LEU A 178 -14.22 -21.71 14.79
C LEU A 178 -15.57 -21.07 14.47
N ALA A 179 -15.88 -19.95 15.12
CA ALA A 179 -16.99 -19.11 14.71
C ALA A 179 -16.68 -18.41 13.38
N ALA A 180 -17.71 -17.90 12.69
CA ALA A 180 -17.53 -17.11 11.48
C ALA A 180 -16.58 -15.94 11.72
N ASN A 181 -15.63 -15.79 10.84
CA ASN A 181 -14.69 -14.68 10.92
C ASN A 181 -15.41 -13.32 10.82
N ILE A 182 -14.91 -12.37 11.57
CA ILE A 182 -15.29 -10.96 11.43
C ILE A 182 -14.32 -10.33 10.44
N GLN A 183 -14.84 -9.76 9.37
CA GLN A 183 -14.04 -9.12 8.34
C GLN A 183 -13.49 -7.77 8.82
N ASP A 184 -12.27 -7.48 8.45
CA ASP A 184 -11.48 -6.34 8.92
C ASP A 184 -11.34 -6.37 10.46
N PHE A 185 -10.57 -5.44 11.01
CA PHE A 185 -10.51 -5.33 12.46
C PHE A 185 -11.70 -4.53 12.99
N GLU A 186 -12.79 -5.25 13.31
CA GLU A 186 -14.03 -4.68 13.86
C GLU A 186 -14.30 -5.28 15.26
N PRO A 187 -13.55 -4.82 16.30
CA PRO A 187 -13.55 -5.46 17.61
C PRO A 187 -14.92 -5.49 18.30
N LEU A 188 -15.79 -4.53 18.00
CA LEU A 188 -17.14 -4.48 18.60
C LEU A 188 -18.04 -5.63 18.12
N TYR A 189 -17.88 -6.07 16.88
CA TYR A 189 -18.57 -7.24 16.36
C TYR A 189 -18.04 -8.53 16.98
N ASN A 190 -16.71 -8.63 17.18
CA ASN A 190 -16.14 -9.77 17.92
C ASN A 190 -16.71 -9.86 19.35
N VAL A 191 -16.74 -8.74 20.07
CA VAL A 191 -17.29 -8.67 21.43
C VAL A 191 -18.78 -9.10 21.47
N HIS A 192 -19.58 -8.58 20.53
CA HIS A 192 -21.01 -8.92 20.47
C HIS A 192 -21.23 -10.41 20.16
N LEU A 193 -20.48 -10.96 19.19
CA LEU A 193 -20.55 -12.38 18.84
C LEU A 193 -20.20 -13.26 20.03
N LEU A 194 -19.03 -13.05 20.63
CA LEU A 194 -18.56 -13.88 21.75
C LEU A 194 -19.43 -13.76 22.99
N LYS A 195 -19.93 -12.56 23.30
CA LYS A 195 -20.88 -12.34 24.39
C LYS A 195 -22.17 -13.14 24.19
N THR A 196 -22.68 -13.15 22.97
CA THR A 196 -23.93 -13.89 22.67
C THR A 196 -23.72 -15.40 22.74
N LEU A 197 -22.62 -15.89 22.16
CA LEU A 197 -22.28 -17.33 22.22
C LEU A 197 -21.99 -17.79 23.63
N ARG A 198 -21.33 -16.98 24.47
CA ARG A 198 -21.12 -17.28 25.89
C ARG A 198 -22.43 -17.39 26.67
N ALA A 199 -23.38 -16.49 26.40
CA ALA A 199 -24.70 -16.54 27.05
C ALA A 199 -25.48 -17.80 26.68
N LYS A 200 -25.21 -18.39 25.51
CA LYS A 200 -25.77 -19.67 25.06
C LYS A 200 -24.94 -20.87 25.50
N GLN A 201 -23.83 -20.69 26.19
CA GLN A 201 -22.85 -21.75 26.53
C GLN A 201 -22.31 -22.50 25.30
N GLN A 202 -22.13 -21.77 24.18
CA GLN A 202 -21.72 -22.29 22.88
C GLN A 202 -20.50 -21.51 22.33
N LEU A 203 -19.51 -21.28 23.20
CA LEU A 203 -18.27 -20.60 22.75
C LEU A 203 -17.50 -21.49 21.76
N PRO A 204 -16.88 -20.88 20.72
CA PRO A 204 -15.96 -21.59 19.85
C PRO A 204 -14.66 -21.94 20.58
N ASP A 205 -13.97 -22.99 20.15
CA ASP A 205 -12.66 -23.37 20.66
C ASP A 205 -11.57 -22.42 20.21
N VAL A 206 -11.77 -21.82 19.03
CA VAL A 206 -10.81 -20.91 18.39
C VAL A 206 -11.54 -19.65 17.90
N GLN A 207 -11.02 -18.50 18.24
CA GLN A 207 -11.47 -17.22 17.70
C GLN A 207 -10.84 -16.97 16.33
N SER A 208 -11.64 -16.59 15.35
CA SER A 208 -11.18 -16.25 14.03
C SER A 208 -11.47 -14.78 13.68
N ASN A 209 -10.57 -14.19 12.91
CA ASN A 209 -10.73 -12.87 12.30
C ASN A 209 -9.80 -12.79 11.09
N ASN A 210 -10.22 -12.20 9.99
CA ASN A 210 -9.25 -11.83 8.98
C ASN A 210 -8.65 -10.47 9.36
N LEU A 211 -7.47 -10.50 9.96
CA LEU A 211 -6.70 -9.32 10.31
C LEU A 211 -6.19 -8.64 9.04
N PHE A 212 -7.07 -7.88 8.45
CA PHE A 212 -6.92 -7.29 7.15
C PHE A 212 -6.79 -5.77 7.28
N VAL A 213 -5.91 -5.18 6.51
CA VAL A 213 -5.78 -3.74 6.40
C VAL A 213 -6.48 -3.29 5.12
N GLU A 214 -7.16 -2.16 5.13
CA GLU A 214 -8.02 -1.76 4.02
C GLU A 214 -7.31 -1.81 2.66
N ARG A 215 -7.57 -2.87 1.88
CA ARG A 215 -7.53 -2.94 0.42
C ARG A 215 -6.19 -2.76 -0.30
N THR A 216 -5.56 -1.61 -0.21
CA THR A 216 -4.31 -1.27 -0.92
C THR A 216 -3.28 -0.67 0.01
N ASP A 217 -3.63 -0.60 1.29
CA ASP A 217 -2.77 0.00 2.29
C ASP A 217 -1.73 -1.02 2.77
N GLU A 218 -0.57 -0.54 3.11
CA GLU A 218 0.53 -1.34 3.65
C GLU A 218 0.13 -2.01 4.97
N PRO A 219 0.66 -3.19 5.31
CA PRO A 219 0.29 -3.93 6.53
C PRO A 219 0.44 -3.15 7.83
N GLU A 220 1.39 -2.23 7.92
CA GLU A 220 1.68 -1.41 9.09
C GLU A 220 0.65 -0.32 9.35
N ARG A 221 -0.21 -0.05 8.40
CA ARG A 221 -1.17 1.04 8.47
C ARG A 221 -2.17 0.83 9.60
N PHE A 222 -2.59 1.95 10.18
CA PHE A 222 -3.56 1.98 11.27
C PHE A 222 -4.68 2.99 11.03
N ASP A 223 -4.94 3.34 9.79
CA ASP A 223 -5.93 4.33 9.38
C ASP A 223 -7.20 3.74 8.75
N HIS A 224 -7.41 2.43 8.91
CA HIS A 224 -8.63 1.76 8.50
C HIS A 224 -9.85 2.28 9.28
N ARG A 225 -11.03 2.00 8.76
CA ARG A 225 -12.28 2.42 9.36
C ARG A 225 -12.83 1.32 10.30
N ILE A 226 -13.24 1.72 11.49
CA ILE A 226 -14.00 0.89 12.44
C ILE A 226 -15.40 1.47 12.50
N LEU A 227 -16.44 0.68 12.28
CA LEU A 227 -17.83 1.16 12.15
C LEU A 227 -17.98 2.34 11.18
N LYS A 228 -17.25 2.33 10.06
CA LYS A 228 -17.16 3.39 9.03
C LYS A 228 -16.42 4.68 9.46
N TYR A 229 -15.93 4.78 10.69
CA TYR A 229 -15.18 5.94 11.22
C TYR A 229 -13.69 5.63 11.38
N ARG A 230 -12.84 6.62 11.24
CA ARG A 230 -11.38 6.50 11.32
C ARG A 230 -10.85 6.40 12.76
N TRP A 231 -11.48 5.63 13.62
CA TRP A 231 -11.07 5.47 15.03
C TRP A 231 -9.74 4.75 15.19
N ALA A 232 -9.36 3.91 14.22
CA ALA A 232 -8.06 3.23 14.25
C ALA A 232 -6.87 4.20 14.31
N ILE A 233 -6.98 5.37 13.68
CA ILE A 233 -5.95 6.43 13.76
C ILE A 233 -5.82 6.92 15.20
N LEU A 234 -6.93 7.21 15.85
CA LEU A 234 -6.96 7.74 17.22
C LEU A 234 -6.32 6.75 18.21
N PHE A 235 -6.61 5.48 18.05
CA PHE A 235 -6.11 4.41 18.93
C PHE A 235 -4.78 3.81 18.44
N LYS A 236 -4.27 4.23 17.30
CA LYS A 236 -3.05 3.69 16.66
C LYS A 236 -3.07 2.16 16.57
N PHE A 237 -4.13 1.59 16.01
CA PHE A 237 -4.30 0.15 15.84
C PHE A 237 -3.49 -0.36 14.64
N ASN A 238 -2.18 -0.50 14.77
CA ASN A 238 -1.35 -1.22 13.80
C ASN A 238 -1.62 -2.73 13.87
N LEU A 239 -1.08 -3.50 12.95
CA LEU A 239 -1.38 -4.94 12.81
C LEU A 239 -1.02 -5.74 14.06
N VAL A 240 0.16 -5.51 14.64
CA VAL A 240 0.60 -6.18 15.88
C VAL A 240 -0.36 -5.91 17.03
N LYS A 241 -0.77 -4.66 17.21
CA LYS A 241 -1.73 -4.27 18.26
C LYS A 241 -3.11 -4.87 18.00
N LYS A 242 -3.55 -4.95 16.74
CA LYS A 242 -4.81 -5.62 16.37
C LYS A 242 -4.80 -7.09 16.76
N ALA A 243 -3.74 -7.83 16.41
CA ALA A 243 -3.62 -9.25 16.75
C ALA A 243 -3.63 -9.46 18.27
N ARG A 244 -2.88 -8.66 19.03
CA ARG A 244 -2.85 -8.69 20.50
C ARG A 244 -4.21 -8.37 21.13
N LEU A 245 -4.91 -7.37 20.62
CA LEU A 245 -6.27 -7.03 21.09
C LEU A 245 -7.27 -8.13 20.76
N LEU A 246 -7.17 -8.75 19.59
CA LEU A 246 -8.03 -9.84 19.19
C LEU A 246 -7.87 -11.03 20.15
N GLN A 247 -6.63 -11.43 20.48
CA GLN A 247 -6.38 -12.46 21.47
C GLN A 247 -6.92 -12.09 22.85
N LYS A 248 -6.72 -10.83 23.28
CA LYS A 248 -7.27 -10.34 24.55
C LYS A 248 -8.78 -10.47 24.57
N ILE A 249 -9.47 -10.04 23.52
CA ILE A 249 -10.94 -10.20 23.41
C ILE A 249 -11.31 -11.68 23.58
N GLY A 250 -10.66 -12.59 22.89
CA GLY A 250 -10.90 -14.03 23.05
C GLY A 250 -10.75 -14.48 24.51
N ARG A 251 -9.63 -14.15 25.16
CA ARG A 251 -9.34 -14.52 26.56
C ARG A 251 -10.36 -13.95 27.55
N ASP A 252 -10.82 -12.72 27.35
CA ASP A 252 -11.85 -12.10 28.20
C ASP A 252 -13.19 -12.87 28.17
N PHE A 253 -13.42 -13.64 27.10
CA PHE A 253 -14.58 -14.53 26.97
C PHE A 253 -14.26 -15.99 27.24
N GLY A 254 -13.01 -16.38 27.50
CA GLY A 254 -12.59 -17.73 27.81
C GLY A 254 -11.99 -18.52 26.65
N ILE A 255 -11.64 -17.86 25.53
CA ILE A 255 -11.03 -18.49 24.37
C ILE A 255 -9.54 -18.14 24.32
N ASN A 256 -8.68 -19.14 24.34
CA ASN A 256 -7.21 -18.96 24.38
C ASN A 256 -6.55 -18.98 23.00
N ASN A 257 -7.17 -19.59 22.01
CA ASN A 257 -6.64 -19.75 20.67
C ASN A 257 -7.24 -18.71 19.70
N THR A 258 -6.38 -18.07 18.92
CA THR A 258 -6.79 -17.07 17.95
C THR A 258 -6.06 -17.32 16.63
N VAL A 259 -6.77 -17.21 15.51
CA VAL A 259 -6.22 -17.38 14.17
C VAL A 259 -6.64 -16.22 13.27
N SER A 260 -5.78 -15.88 12.28
CA SER A 260 -6.13 -15.00 11.18
C SER A 260 -6.50 -15.84 9.95
N THR A 261 -7.74 -15.78 9.50
CA THR A 261 -8.33 -16.73 8.55
C THR A 261 -8.31 -16.30 7.09
N GLY A 262 -7.52 -15.33 6.72
CA GLY A 262 -7.30 -14.98 5.32
C GLY A 262 -7.21 -13.49 5.11
N ALA A 263 -6.00 -13.04 4.87
CA ALA A 263 -5.73 -11.70 4.38
C ALA A 263 -5.17 -11.80 2.97
N PHE A 264 -5.36 -10.77 2.19
CA PHE A 264 -4.84 -10.66 0.84
C PHE A 264 -4.75 -9.21 0.40
N TRP A 265 -3.91 -8.96 -0.59
CA TRP A 265 -3.84 -7.69 -1.32
C TRP A 265 -4.10 -7.96 -2.79
N ALA A 266 -5.21 -7.42 -3.30
CA ALA A 266 -5.57 -7.60 -4.70
C ALA A 266 -4.68 -6.71 -5.59
N ILE A 267 -3.98 -7.34 -6.56
CA ILE A 267 -3.01 -6.70 -7.46
C ILE A 267 -3.65 -5.51 -8.17
N TYR A 268 -4.80 -5.70 -8.80
CA TYR A 268 -5.51 -4.64 -9.53
C TYR A 268 -5.91 -3.44 -8.63
N ARG A 269 -6.11 -3.66 -7.32
CA ARG A 269 -6.41 -2.57 -6.37
C ARG A 269 -5.17 -1.77 -6.03
N ILE A 270 -4.02 -2.42 -5.94
CA ILE A 270 -2.73 -1.73 -5.77
C ILE A 270 -2.47 -0.87 -7.00
N GLU A 271 -2.63 -1.42 -8.20
CA GLU A 271 -2.36 -0.77 -9.49
C GLU A 271 -3.26 0.43 -9.79
N ARG A 272 -4.38 0.55 -9.12
CA ARG A 272 -5.19 1.77 -9.16
C ARG A 272 -4.46 3.02 -8.67
N LYS A 273 -3.45 2.87 -7.82
CA LYS A 273 -2.78 3.99 -7.17
C LYS A 273 -1.27 3.95 -7.29
N LEU A 274 -0.70 2.75 -7.36
CA LEU A 274 0.74 2.50 -7.34
C LEU A 274 1.10 1.61 -8.53
N MET A 275 2.30 1.77 -9.03
CA MET A 275 2.85 0.89 -10.06
C MET A 275 3.30 -0.45 -9.45
N TYR A 276 3.46 -1.46 -10.31
CA TYR A 276 4.05 -2.77 -9.96
C TYR A 276 3.26 -3.55 -8.90
N GLY A 277 1.96 -3.74 -9.13
CA GLY A 277 1.03 -4.36 -8.18
C GLY A 277 1.44 -5.73 -7.67
N ALA A 278 1.90 -6.63 -8.55
CA ALA A 278 2.33 -7.97 -8.17
C ALA A 278 3.59 -7.96 -7.29
N GLN A 279 4.56 -7.06 -7.57
CA GLN A 279 5.75 -6.89 -6.75
C GLN A 279 5.39 -6.36 -5.37
N LYS A 280 4.50 -5.37 -5.30
CA LYS A 280 4.02 -4.80 -4.02
C LYS A 280 3.19 -5.79 -3.21
N GLN A 281 2.41 -6.66 -3.88
CA GLN A 281 1.71 -7.74 -3.20
C GLN A 281 2.70 -8.67 -2.48
N ALA A 282 3.82 -9.01 -3.14
CA ALA A 282 4.87 -9.83 -2.54
C ALA A 282 5.56 -9.14 -1.35
N ASP A 283 5.82 -7.82 -1.45
CA ASP A 283 6.34 -7.04 -0.33
C ASP A 283 5.37 -7.06 0.86
N TYR A 284 4.09 -6.81 0.61
CA TYR A 284 3.07 -6.76 1.64
C TYR A 284 2.83 -8.13 2.29
N LEU A 285 2.97 -9.21 1.53
CA LEU A 285 2.88 -10.57 2.07
C LEU A 285 3.97 -10.83 3.10
N THR A 286 5.25 -10.59 2.75
CA THR A 286 6.38 -10.77 3.67
C THR A 286 6.22 -9.91 4.93
N ARG A 287 5.89 -8.63 4.76
CA ARG A 287 5.67 -7.67 5.84
C ARG A 287 4.51 -8.08 6.76
N TYR A 288 3.40 -8.54 6.16
CA TYR A 288 2.22 -9.01 6.88
C TYR A 288 2.52 -10.21 7.79
N PHE A 289 3.13 -11.24 7.24
CA PHE A 289 3.45 -12.44 8.02
C PHE A 289 4.52 -12.18 9.08
N THR A 290 5.52 -11.34 8.78
CA THR A 290 6.52 -10.92 9.77
C THR A 290 5.86 -10.21 10.96
N LEU A 291 4.95 -9.27 10.72
CA LEU A 291 4.24 -8.54 11.78
C LEU A 291 3.30 -9.46 12.59
N LEU A 292 2.63 -10.40 11.94
CA LEU A 292 1.78 -11.37 12.66
C LEU A 292 2.63 -12.32 13.51
N ALA A 293 3.76 -12.81 13.00
CA ALA A 293 4.72 -13.60 13.76
C ALA A 293 5.24 -12.80 14.97
N ALA A 294 5.63 -11.54 14.76
CA ALA A 294 6.06 -10.63 15.82
C ALA A 294 4.96 -10.30 16.86
N SER A 295 3.71 -10.52 16.54
CA SER A 295 2.60 -10.28 17.50
C SER A 295 2.63 -11.22 18.70
N GLY A 296 3.10 -12.47 18.52
CA GLY A 296 3.17 -13.51 19.54
C GLY A 296 1.83 -14.02 20.04
N THR A 297 0.75 -13.79 19.30
CA THR A 297 -0.61 -14.03 19.81
C THR A 297 -1.47 -14.94 18.96
N LEU A 298 -1.07 -15.17 17.73
CA LEU A 298 -1.81 -16.03 16.80
C LEU A 298 -1.21 -17.43 16.77
N LYS A 299 -2.07 -18.42 16.67
CA LYS A 299 -1.67 -19.82 16.44
C LYS A 299 -1.37 -20.07 14.97
N GLN A 300 -2.12 -19.42 14.08
CA GLN A 300 -2.03 -19.58 12.63
C GLN A 300 -2.43 -18.28 11.94
N ALA A 301 -1.86 -18.06 10.75
CA ALA A 301 -2.23 -16.99 9.85
C ALA A 301 -2.29 -17.52 8.42
N PHE A 302 -3.41 -17.26 7.74
CA PHE A 302 -3.65 -17.74 6.39
C PHE A 302 -3.59 -16.59 5.38
N TRP A 303 -2.94 -16.82 4.25
CA TRP A 303 -3.13 -16.02 3.05
C TRP A 303 -4.47 -16.38 2.40
N GLY A 304 -5.04 -15.46 1.60
CA GLY A 304 -6.37 -15.58 1.03
C GLY A 304 -6.60 -16.84 0.20
N THR A 305 -6.07 -16.88 -1.01
CA THR A 305 -6.16 -18.06 -1.89
C THR A 305 -4.81 -18.33 -2.55
N LEU A 306 -4.56 -19.61 -2.92
CA LEU A 306 -3.34 -20.00 -3.62
C LEU A 306 -3.41 -19.60 -5.10
N VAL A 307 -4.48 -19.97 -5.79
CA VAL A 307 -4.65 -19.74 -7.23
C VAL A 307 -5.73 -18.70 -7.49
N CYS A 308 -5.35 -17.57 -8.06
CA CYS A 308 -6.26 -16.52 -8.51
C CYS A 308 -5.47 -15.35 -9.13
N HIS A 309 -5.84 -14.89 -10.32
CA HIS A 309 -5.21 -13.72 -10.97
C HIS A 309 -5.32 -12.42 -10.17
N ARG A 310 -6.32 -12.28 -9.29
CA ARG A 310 -6.57 -11.04 -8.56
C ARG A 310 -5.73 -10.90 -7.29
N GLU A 311 -5.55 -11.99 -6.55
CA GLU A 311 -5.02 -11.93 -5.18
C GLU A 311 -4.26 -13.19 -4.75
N GLY A 312 -4.14 -14.17 -5.63
CA GLY A 312 -3.45 -15.44 -5.38
C GLY A 312 -1.93 -15.30 -5.29
N LEU A 313 -1.29 -16.39 -4.94
CA LEU A 313 0.15 -16.59 -5.07
C LEU A 313 0.51 -17.12 -6.47
N ILE A 314 -0.47 -17.68 -7.14
CA ILE A 314 -0.39 -18.23 -8.51
C ILE A 314 -1.47 -17.55 -9.34
N ASN A 315 -1.08 -17.01 -10.48
CA ASN A 315 -1.98 -16.51 -11.51
C ASN A 315 -2.69 -17.69 -12.18
N ASP A 316 -4.01 -17.63 -12.33
CA ASP A 316 -4.84 -18.62 -13.02
C ASP A 316 -4.89 -18.41 -14.56
N GLY A 317 -4.15 -17.45 -15.09
CA GLY A 317 -4.12 -17.10 -16.51
C GLY A 317 -5.29 -16.25 -16.99
N LEU A 318 -6.21 -15.87 -16.10
CA LEU A 318 -7.33 -15.00 -16.44
C LEU A 318 -6.98 -13.53 -16.27
N GLU A 319 -7.69 -12.68 -16.99
CA GLU A 319 -7.60 -11.23 -16.86
C GLU A 319 -9.00 -10.62 -16.66
N ASP A 320 -9.07 -9.59 -15.83
CA ASP A 320 -10.29 -8.79 -15.73
C ASP A 320 -10.34 -7.76 -16.86
N ALA A 321 -11.40 -7.77 -17.68
CA ALA A 321 -11.57 -6.85 -18.82
C ALA A 321 -11.60 -5.37 -18.42
N GLU A 322 -12.10 -5.06 -17.23
CA GLU A 322 -12.07 -3.76 -16.57
C GLU A 322 -12.25 -3.98 -15.06
N TYR A 323 -12.38 -2.92 -14.30
CA TYR A 323 -12.70 -2.94 -12.88
C TYR A 323 -13.76 -3.99 -12.56
N PRO A 324 -13.42 -5.15 -11.99
CA PRO A 324 -14.42 -6.14 -11.71
C PRO A 324 -15.44 -5.53 -10.77
N ALA A 325 -16.71 -5.54 -11.19
CA ALA A 325 -17.78 -5.34 -10.25
C ALA A 325 -17.53 -6.32 -9.11
N LEU A 326 -17.49 -5.85 -7.85
CA LEU A 326 -17.31 -6.71 -6.69
C LEU A 326 -18.58 -7.56 -6.52
N GLU A 327 -18.82 -8.44 -7.48
CA GLU A 327 -19.77 -9.51 -7.37
C GLU A 327 -19.23 -10.57 -6.41
N ARG A 328 -20.05 -11.50 -6.05
CA ARG A 328 -19.70 -12.56 -5.11
C ARG A 328 -18.46 -13.30 -5.58
N ILE A 329 -17.45 -13.35 -4.75
CA ILE A 329 -16.16 -13.91 -5.08
C ILE A 329 -16.26 -15.45 -4.95
N ALA A 330 -16.21 -16.15 -6.06
CA ALA A 330 -16.31 -17.60 -6.11
C ALA A 330 -14.94 -18.32 -6.05
N HIS A 331 -13.83 -17.61 -6.20
CA HIS A 331 -12.48 -18.19 -6.29
C HIS A 331 -11.95 -18.85 -5.01
N TYR A 332 -12.64 -18.71 -3.88
CA TYR A 332 -12.38 -19.53 -2.69
C TYR A 332 -13.06 -20.90 -2.73
N GLN A 333 -14.03 -21.07 -3.63
CA GLN A 333 -14.77 -22.30 -3.81
C GLN A 333 -14.36 -23.07 -5.07
N ARG A 334 -13.68 -22.38 -6.00
CA ARG A 334 -13.20 -22.96 -7.25
C ARG A 334 -11.95 -22.25 -7.71
N ALA A 335 -10.94 -23.01 -8.14
CA ALA A 335 -9.82 -22.49 -8.92
C ALA A 335 -10.28 -22.34 -10.36
N ASP A 336 -10.16 -21.13 -10.88
CA ASP A 336 -10.51 -20.81 -12.27
C ASP A 336 -9.28 -20.95 -13.18
N GLY A 337 -9.47 -20.77 -14.51
CA GLY A 337 -8.43 -20.91 -15.52
C GLY A 337 -8.05 -22.35 -15.81
N GLU A 338 -7.16 -22.53 -16.76
CA GLU A 338 -6.62 -23.81 -17.20
C GLU A 338 -5.23 -24.01 -16.60
N LEU A 339 -4.93 -25.23 -16.17
CA LEU A 339 -3.70 -25.58 -15.46
C LEU A 339 -2.43 -25.18 -16.23
N GLU A 340 -2.45 -25.24 -17.55
CA GLU A 340 -1.35 -24.88 -18.44
C GLU A 340 -0.98 -23.38 -18.36
N ASN A 341 -1.94 -22.55 -17.95
CA ASN A 341 -1.77 -21.11 -17.83
C ASN A 341 -1.38 -20.65 -16.40
N TYR A 342 -1.28 -21.57 -15.46
CA TYR A 342 -0.94 -21.24 -14.08
C TYR A 342 0.53 -20.82 -13.97
N GLN A 343 0.75 -19.59 -13.44
CA GLN A 343 2.09 -19.03 -13.29
C GLN A 343 2.27 -18.43 -11.89
N PRO A 344 3.35 -18.77 -11.17
CA PRO A 344 3.64 -18.16 -9.88
C PRO A 344 3.83 -16.65 -9.98
N TYR A 345 3.18 -15.91 -9.09
CA TYR A 345 3.48 -14.50 -8.85
C TYR A 345 4.76 -14.33 -8.01
N PRO A 346 5.37 -13.13 -7.97
CA PRO A 346 6.48 -12.85 -7.05
C PRO A 346 6.16 -13.13 -5.59
N SER A 347 4.89 -13.09 -5.21
CA SER A 347 4.39 -13.43 -3.87
C SER A 347 4.53 -14.93 -3.54
N PHE A 348 4.64 -15.81 -4.52
CA PHE A 348 4.87 -17.25 -4.29
C PHE A 348 6.26 -17.48 -3.67
N ALA A 349 7.32 -16.98 -4.31
CA ALA A 349 8.68 -17.09 -3.79
C ALA A 349 8.86 -16.35 -2.46
N ALA A 350 8.20 -15.18 -2.31
CA ALA A 350 8.17 -14.46 -1.05
C ALA A 350 7.50 -15.26 0.09
N MET A 351 6.42 -15.99 -0.21
CA MET A 351 5.76 -16.88 0.75
C MET A 351 6.67 -18.05 1.14
N GLN A 352 7.30 -18.70 0.16
CA GLN A 352 8.26 -19.77 0.41
C GLN A 352 9.37 -19.32 1.36
N THR A 353 9.95 -18.16 1.09
CA THR A 353 11.06 -17.63 1.91
C THR A 353 10.63 -17.26 3.32
N VAL A 354 9.49 -16.57 3.49
CA VAL A 354 9.02 -16.20 4.82
C VAL A 354 8.65 -17.44 5.66
N VAL A 355 8.09 -18.48 5.04
CA VAL A 355 7.84 -19.76 5.70
C VAL A 355 9.15 -20.39 6.16
N GLN A 356 10.14 -20.49 5.27
CA GLN A 356 11.46 -21.07 5.59
C GLN A 356 12.17 -20.30 6.71
N LYS A 357 12.14 -18.97 6.68
CA LYS A 357 12.87 -18.12 7.63
C LYS A 357 12.21 -18.00 8.99
N LEU A 358 10.88 -18.08 9.07
CA LEU A 358 10.16 -17.74 10.30
C LEU A 358 9.42 -18.92 10.95
N SER A 359 9.18 -20.06 10.27
CA SER A 359 8.59 -21.23 10.93
C SER A 359 9.51 -21.76 12.02
N GLY A 360 8.97 -21.90 13.23
CA GLY A 360 9.75 -22.34 14.40
C GLY A 360 10.79 -21.32 14.90
N ALA A 361 10.92 -20.16 14.28
CA ALA A 361 11.87 -19.14 14.71
C ALA A 361 11.49 -18.52 16.05
N GLN A 362 12.49 -18.20 16.87
CA GLN A 362 12.27 -17.45 18.09
C GLN A 362 12.29 -15.96 17.79
N TYR A 363 11.20 -15.26 18.00
CA TYR A 363 11.13 -13.80 17.93
C TYR A 363 11.85 -13.18 19.13
N ILE A 364 12.82 -12.31 18.87
CA ILE A 364 13.62 -11.63 19.90
C ILE A 364 13.08 -10.24 20.19
N GLY A 365 12.65 -9.52 19.16
CA GLY A 365 12.10 -8.18 19.36
C GLY A 365 12.06 -7.34 18.11
N ALA A 366 11.40 -6.18 18.23
CA ALA A 366 11.46 -5.15 17.23
C ALA A 366 12.64 -4.21 17.55
N ILE A 367 13.56 -4.07 16.60
CA ILE A 367 14.73 -3.17 16.71
C ILE A 367 14.32 -1.75 16.31
N ALA A 368 13.52 -1.60 15.24
CA ALA A 368 12.97 -0.33 14.80
C ALA A 368 11.52 -0.52 14.36
N THR A 369 10.63 0.33 14.84
CA THR A 369 9.20 0.40 14.47
C THR A 369 8.70 1.84 14.43
N THR A 370 9.62 2.80 14.26
CA THR A 370 9.31 4.24 14.28
C THR A 370 9.94 4.93 13.09
N GLY A 371 9.38 6.07 12.73
CA GLY A 371 9.93 6.87 11.62
C GLY A 371 9.74 6.28 10.22
N GLY A 372 8.96 5.20 10.10
CA GLY A 372 8.74 4.52 8.82
C GLY A 372 9.75 3.42 8.51
N LEU A 373 10.60 3.06 9.45
CA LEU A 373 11.52 1.92 9.39
C LEU A 373 10.99 0.80 10.29
N GLU A 374 10.95 -0.42 9.77
CA GLU A 374 10.58 -1.63 10.51
C GLU A 374 11.73 -2.62 10.42
N ILE A 375 12.21 -3.09 11.59
CA ILE A 375 13.24 -4.13 11.70
C ILE A 375 12.84 -5.06 12.83
N HIS A 376 12.69 -6.33 12.50
CA HIS A 376 12.31 -7.37 13.44
C HIS A 376 13.41 -8.44 13.52
N ASP A 377 13.85 -8.79 14.74
CA ASP A 377 14.88 -9.78 15.01
C ASP A 377 14.27 -11.14 15.38
N PHE A 378 14.74 -12.18 14.71
CA PHE A 378 14.40 -13.58 14.95
C PHE A 378 15.69 -14.40 15.09
N LEU A 379 15.61 -15.50 15.85
CA LEU A 379 16.64 -16.56 15.86
C LEU A 379 16.10 -17.78 15.13
N GLN A 380 16.81 -18.19 14.08
CA GLN A 380 16.45 -19.38 13.30
C GLN A 380 17.70 -20.14 12.86
N GLY A 381 17.75 -21.44 13.14
CA GLY A 381 18.85 -22.30 12.69
C GLY A 381 20.26 -21.87 13.17
N GLY A 382 20.37 -21.25 14.35
CA GLY A 382 21.64 -20.72 14.85
C GLY A 382 22.07 -19.38 14.24
N LEU A 383 21.15 -18.66 13.60
CA LEU A 383 21.39 -17.34 13.00
C LEU A 383 20.47 -16.30 13.62
N HIS A 384 20.99 -15.09 13.81
CA HIS A 384 20.15 -13.89 13.89
C HIS A 384 19.63 -13.55 12.50
N VAL A 385 18.33 -13.33 12.37
CA VAL A 385 17.65 -12.98 11.14
C VAL A 385 16.88 -11.68 11.35
N HIS A 386 17.40 -10.59 10.81
CA HIS A 386 16.65 -9.33 10.75
C HIS A 386 15.81 -9.29 9.48
N VAL A 387 14.52 -9.08 9.62
CA VAL A 387 13.63 -8.75 8.50
C VAL A 387 13.44 -7.24 8.52
N ALA A 388 13.95 -6.55 7.50
CA ALA A 388 14.03 -5.10 7.47
C ALA A 388 13.33 -4.51 6.24
N TRP A 389 12.54 -3.45 6.44
CA TRP A 389 11.93 -2.67 5.36
C TRP A 389 11.58 -1.25 5.78
N ALA A 390 11.29 -0.38 4.80
CA ALA A 390 10.77 0.97 5.03
C ALA A 390 9.38 1.12 4.41
N ILE A 391 8.49 1.87 5.05
CA ILE A 391 7.10 2.06 4.60
C ILE A 391 6.93 3.27 3.68
N ASN A 392 5.79 3.34 2.98
CA ASN A 392 5.39 4.49 2.16
C ASN A 392 6.34 4.81 0.99
N GLY A 393 6.99 3.81 0.37
CA GLY A 393 7.96 4.02 -0.71
C GLY A 393 9.16 4.86 -0.26
N LYS A 394 9.53 4.73 1.01
CA LYS A 394 10.72 5.39 1.56
C LYS A 394 11.91 4.45 1.56
N ALA A 395 13.09 5.04 1.69
CA ALA A 395 14.32 4.31 1.86
C ALA A 395 15.21 4.99 2.91
N VAL A 396 16.02 4.18 3.57
CA VAL A 396 17.01 4.62 4.58
C VAL A 396 18.34 3.96 4.24
N PRO A 397 19.46 4.71 4.20
CA PRO A 397 20.77 4.10 4.01
C PRO A 397 21.08 3.09 5.11
N LEU A 398 21.57 1.90 4.74
CA LEU A 398 21.98 0.86 5.70
C LEU A 398 23.01 1.36 6.69
N GLY A 399 23.98 2.17 6.23
CA GLY A 399 25.00 2.78 7.08
C GLY A 399 24.48 3.81 8.09
N ASP A 400 23.23 4.28 7.96
CA ASP A 400 22.56 5.10 8.98
C ASP A 400 21.91 4.25 10.07
N VAL A 401 21.81 2.93 9.87
CA VAL A 401 21.14 1.98 10.77
C VAL A 401 22.12 1.05 11.47
N TYR A 402 23.05 0.46 10.73
CA TYR A 402 24.04 -0.50 11.21
C TYR A 402 25.45 0.04 11.12
N THR A 403 26.33 -0.38 12.04
CA THR A 403 27.75 -0.05 11.93
C THR A 403 28.41 -0.74 10.74
N LYS A 404 29.55 -0.23 10.27
CA LYS A 404 30.26 -0.80 9.13
C LYS A 404 30.68 -2.24 9.40
N GLU A 405 31.13 -2.53 10.64
CA GLU A 405 31.54 -3.85 11.09
C GLU A 405 30.37 -4.84 11.06
N THR A 406 29.19 -4.39 11.49
CA THR A 406 27.98 -5.18 11.44
C THR A 406 27.57 -5.49 10.00
N LEU A 407 27.62 -4.52 9.11
CA LEU A 407 27.30 -4.73 7.69
C LEU A 407 28.29 -5.62 6.97
N ALA A 408 29.59 -5.51 7.28
CA ALA A 408 30.63 -6.35 6.69
C ALA A 408 30.50 -7.84 7.07
N ALA A 409 29.92 -8.14 8.23
CA ALA A 409 29.69 -9.50 8.71
C ALA A 409 28.30 -10.06 8.31
N ALA A 410 27.44 -9.26 7.69
CA ALA A 410 26.09 -9.65 7.32
C ALA A 410 26.04 -10.42 6.00
N SER A 411 25.17 -11.42 5.92
CA SER A 411 24.69 -11.94 4.64
C SER A 411 23.35 -11.31 4.31
N PHE A 412 23.14 -10.97 3.04
CA PHE A 412 21.95 -10.27 2.58
C PHE A 412 21.15 -11.13 1.60
N GLN A 413 19.84 -11.18 1.80
CA GLN A 413 18.94 -11.88 0.88
C GLN A 413 17.73 -11.00 0.56
N HIS A 414 17.28 -11.11 -0.68
CA HIS A 414 16.02 -10.53 -1.13
C HIS A 414 14.82 -11.21 -0.45
N ARG A 415 13.63 -10.61 -0.56
CA ARG A 415 12.39 -11.18 0.01
C ARG A 415 12.03 -12.56 -0.55
N ASP A 416 12.50 -12.90 -1.75
CA ASP A 416 12.32 -14.20 -2.41
C ASP A 416 13.43 -15.23 -2.10
N GLY A 417 14.34 -14.88 -1.18
CA GLY A 417 15.42 -15.74 -0.72
C GLY A 417 16.66 -15.72 -1.62
N ALA A 418 16.64 -15.03 -2.75
CA ALA A 418 17.83 -14.88 -3.58
C ALA A 418 18.88 -14.04 -2.87
N ASP A 419 20.14 -14.47 -2.96
CA ASP A 419 21.27 -13.70 -2.41
C ASP A 419 21.51 -12.44 -3.24
N PHE A 420 21.99 -11.39 -2.59
CA PHE A 420 22.55 -10.24 -3.30
C PHE A 420 23.90 -10.66 -3.89
N VAL A 421 23.96 -10.81 -5.21
CA VAL A 421 25.16 -11.24 -5.93
C VAL A 421 26.00 -10.00 -6.27
N ASP A 422 27.27 -10.04 -5.93
CA ASP A 422 28.31 -9.05 -6.28
C ASP A 422 28.13 -7.63 -5.71
N GLU A 423 27.06 -7.33 -4.99
CA GLU A 423 26.81 -5.99 -4.45
C GLU A 423 26.11 -6.03 -3.10
N THR A 424 26.63 -5.33 -2.11
CA THR A 424 25.92 -5.07 -0.87
C THR A 424 24.82 -4.04 -1.10
N PRO A 425 23.58 -4.25 -0.61
CA PRO A 425 22.53 -3.23 -0.74
C PRO A 425 22.89 -1.97 0.05
N ASP A 426 22.67 -0.79 -0.53
CA ASP A 426 22.92 0.49 0.13
C ASP A 426 21.75 0.96 1.01
N LEU A 427 20.54 0.51 0.70
CA LEU A 427 19.31 1.05 1.25
C LEU A 427 18.39 -0.03 1.79
N ILE A 428 17.77 0.23 2.93
CA ILE A 428 16.52 -0.43 3.34
C ILE A 428 15.36 0.33 2.67
N CYS A 429 14.53 -0.38 1.90
CA CYS A 429 13.42 0.22 1.13
C CYS A 429 12.07 -0.48 1.41
N GLU A 430 11.04 -0.21 0.60
CA GLU A 430 9.73 -0.84 0.78
C GLU A 430 9.73 -2.35 0.54
N THR A 431 10.68 -2.85 -0.26
CA THR A 431 10.91 -4.29 -0.44
C THR A 431 11.64 -4.85 0.76
N PRO A 432 11.06 -5.82 1.49
CA PRO A 432 11.72 -6.46 2.61
C PRO A 432 13.02 -7.15 2.19
N MET A 433 14.00 -7.12 3.06
CA MET A 433 15.23 -7.88 2.94
C MET A 433 15.53 -8.64 4.23
N TYR A 434 16.29 -9.70 4.11
CA TYR A 434 16.80 -10.46 5.23
C TYR A 434 18.30 -10.17 5.41
N LEU A 435 18.67 -9.81 6.63
CA LEU A 435 20.07 -9.69 7.04
C LEU A 435 20.32 -10.78 8.07
N THR A 436 21.40 -11.55 7.90
CA THR A 436 21.67 -12.67 8.78
C THR A 436 23.11 -12.63 9.32
N TRP A 437 23.27 -13.02 10.59
CA TRP A 437 24.54 -13.15 11.29
C TRP A 437 24.58 -14.45 12.09
N PRO A 438 25.77 -15.05 12.29
CA PRO A 438 25.90 -16.21 13.15
C PRO A 438 25.49 -15.92 14.60
N LEU A 439 24.92 -16.92 15.29
CA LEU A 439 24.59 -16.81 16.70
C LEU A 439 25.87 -16.47 17.51
N GLY A 440 25.78 -15.47 18.39
CA GLY A 440 26.90 -14.95 19.15
C GLY A 440 27.61 -13.74 18.53
N PHE A 441 27.33 -13.42 17.26
CA PHE A 441 27.76 -12.14 16.70
C PHE A 441 26.95 -10.99 17.32
N LYS A 442 27.63 -9.96 17.79
CA LYS A 442 27.01 -8.78 18.39
C LYS A 442 26.61 -7.82 17.29
N VAL A 443 25.31 -7.79 16.94
CA VAL A 443 24.76 -6.83 15.98
C VAL A 443 24.71 -5.44 16.60
N GLU A 444 25.50 -4.51 16.07
CA GLU A 444 25.59 -3.14 16.57
C GLU A 444 24.90 -2.16 15.66
N MET A 445 24.04 -1.32 16.27
CA MET A 445 23.31 -0.26 15.60
C MET A 445 24.05 1.06 15.75
N VAL A 446 23.82 1.98 14.81
CA VAL A 446 24.36 3.34 14.90
C VAL A 446 23.64 4.09 16.04
N GLU A 447 24.40 4.51 17.08
CA GLU A 447 23.82 5.14 18.29
C GLU A 447 23.04 6.43 18.02
N LYS A 448 23.50 7.21 17.06
CA LYS A 448 22.85 8.46 16.63
C LYS A 448 22.76 8.44 15.13
N PRO A 449 21.75 7.79 14.55
CA PRO A 449 21.51 7.94 13.13
C PRO A 449 21.44 9.44 12.82
N ALA A 450 22.27 9.89 11.89
CA ALA A 450 22.07 11.20 11.32
C ALA A 450 20.59 11.24 10.96
N LEU A 451 19.83 12.23 11.42
CA LEU A 451 18.39 12.39 11.13
C LEU A 451 18.20 12.48 9.62
N THR A 452 18.42 11.37 8.96
CA THR A 452 18.22 11.20 7.54
C THR A 452 16.72 11.09 7.36
N LEU A 453 16.16 12.22 6.96
CA LEU A 453 14.78 12.24 6.50
C LEU A 453 14.64 11.19 5.42
N PRO A 454 13.59 10.34 5.47
CA PRO A 454 13.43 9.24 4.52
C PRO A 454 13.47 9.75 3.08
N LEU A 455 14.17 9.03 2.22
CA LEU A 455 14.22 9.26 0.79
C LEU A 455 13.05 8.58 0.13
N SER A 456 12.41 9.18 -0.85
CA SER A 456 11.44 8.48 -1.69
C SER A 456 12.17 7.79 -2.83
N ILE A 457 11.86 6.52 -3.04
CA ILE A 457 12.31 5.75 -4.21
C ILE A 457 11.15 4.94 -4.78
N ASP A 458 11.31 4.41 -5.97
CA ASP A 458 10.46 3.37 -6.52
C ASP A 458 11.29 2.07 -6.58
N ALA A 459 11.14 1.22 -5.58
CA ALA A 459 11.95 0.02 -5.41
C ALA A 459 11.82 -1.00 -6.55
N HIS A 460 10.74 -0.90 -7.33
CA HIS A 460 10.43 -1.81 -8.44
C HIS A 460 10.64 -1.17 -9.83
N MET A 461 11.19 0.05 -9.90
CA MET A 461 11.46 0.70 -11.17
C MET A 461 12.43 -0.15 -12.00
N PRO A 462 12.05 -0.55 -13.24
CA PRO A 462 12.85 -1.44 -14.06
C PRO A 462 14.26 -0.91 -14.30
N ALA A 463 15.25 -1.80 -14.30
CA ALA A 463 16.65 -1.50 -14.54
C ALA A 463 17.17 -0.31 -13.73
N THR A 464 16.72 -0.19 -12.46
CA THR A 464 17.10 0.92 -11.59
C THR A 464 17.46 0.42 -10.22
N ARG A 465 18.66 0.79 -9.79
CA ARG A 465 19.17 0.66 -8.44
C ARG A 465 19.50 2.03 -7.87
N TYR A 466 19.54 2.14 -6.57
CA TYR A 466 19.75 3.40 -5.88
C TYR A 466 20.99 3.27 -4.98
N PHE A 467 21.96 4.15 -5.21
CA PHE A 467 23.22 4.15 -4.47
C PHE A 467 23.36 5.45 -3.68
N ALA A 468 23.80 5.31 -2.41
CA ALA A 468 24.06 6.45 -1.57
C ALA A 468 25.34 7.19 -2.05
N ILE A 469 25.28 8.51 -2.09
CA ILE A 469 26.44 9.33 -2.48
C ILE A 469 27.31 9.58 -1.28
N THR A 470 28.59 9.20 -1.40
CA THR A 470 29.62 9.32 -0.36
C THR A 470 30.78 10.24 -0.78
N LEU A 471 30.48 11.38 -1.40
CA LEU A 471 31.47 12.41 -1.74
C LEU A 471 31.80 13.27 -0.50
N GLU A 472 33.05 13.72 -0.40
CA GLU A 472 33.53 14.53 0.74
C GLU A 472 32.66 15.75 1.02
N GLY A 473 32.00 15.74 2.17
CA GLY A 473 31.10 16.80 2.61
C GLY A 473 29.79 16.93 1.83
N TRP A 474 29.46 15.96 0.98
CA TRP A 474 28.20 15.88 0.25
C TRP A 474 27.49 14.56 0.57
N ARG A 475 26.19 14.60 0.53
CA ARG A 475 25.34 13.42 0.58
C ARG A 475 24.24 13.49 -0.49
N GLY A 476 23.69 12.36 -0.84
CA GLY A 476 22.63 12.30 -1.85
C GLY A 476 22.33 10.88 -2.27
N LEU A 477 21.73 10.76 -3.42
CA LEU A 477 21.36 9.48 -4.01
C LEU A 477 21.52 9.57 -5.53
N VAL A 478 21.96 8.46 -6.11
CA VAL A 478 22.00 8.27 -7.58
C VAL A 478 21.13 7.08 -7.96
N ALA A 479 20.42 7.15 -9.08
CA ALA A 479 19.57 6.11 -9.64
C ALA A 479 20.14 5.66 -10.99
N VAL A 480 20.68 4.44 -11.04
CA VAL A 480 21.38 3.83 -12.19
C VAL A 480 21.16 2.33 -12.22
N ARG A 481 21.75 1.62 -13.17
CA ARG A 481 21.58 0.17 -13.31
C ARG A 481 22.47 -0.64 -12.35
N ASN A 482 23.70 -0.19 -12.11
CA ASN A 482 24.70 -0.91 -11.31
C ASN A 482 25.69 0.06 -10.62
N GLN A 483 26.55 -0.48 -9.79
CA GLN A 483 27.51 0.29 -9.01
C GLN A 483 28.56 1.01 -9.88
N ALA A 484 29.05 0.37 -10.94
CA ALA A 484 30.03 1.00 -11.84
C ALA A 484 29.47 2.28 -12.49
N GLU A 485 28.21 2.25 -12.92
CA GLU A 485 27.49 3.45 -13.41
C GLU A 485 27.33 4.49 -12.31
N ALA A 486 27.09 4.07 -11.06
CA ALA A 486 26.98 5.01 -9.94
C ALA A 486 28.30 5.76 -9.71
N GLU A 487 29.41 5.05 -9.69
CA GLU A 487 30.74 5.62 -9.51
C GLU A 487 31.10 6.59 -10.66
N GLN A 488 30.85 6.19 -11.90
CA GLN A 488 31.06 7.04 -13.08
C GLN A 488 30.20 8.30 -13.04
N LEU A 489 28.91 8.16 -12.68
CA LEU A 489 28.01 9.32 -12.54
C LEU A 489 28.41 10.25 -11.40
N MET A 490 28.80 9.70 -10.25
CA MET A 490 29.25 10.50 -9.11
C MET A 490 30.50 11.32 -9.46
N GLN A 491 31.43 10.73 -10.19
CA GLN A 491 32.64 11.42 -10.65
C GLN A 491 32.31 12.53 -11.66
N ALA A 492 31.52 12.22 -12.68
CA ALA A 492 31.15 13.18 -13.72
C ALA A 492 30.25 14.32 -13.23
N LEU A 493 29.40 14.06 -12.25
CA LEU A 493 28.46 15.01 -11.67
C LEU A 493 28.94 15.61 -10.34
N ASP A 494 30.25 15.56 -10.04
CA ASP A 494 30.80 16.15 -8.82
C ASP A 494 30.34 17.62 -8.70
N PRO A 495 29.68 17.99 -7.60
CA PRO A 495 29.21 19.34 -7.36
C PRO A 495 30.31 20.44 -7.42
N LYS A 496 31.58 20.06 -7.28
CA LYS A 496 32.74 20.98 -7.45
C LYS A 496 32.94 21.33 -8.91
N GLN A 497 32.61 20.43 -9.84
CA GLN A 497 32.77 20.58 -11.29
C GLN A 497 31.49 21.08 -11.98
N LEU A 498 30.33 20.84 -11.39
CA LEU A 498 29.03 21.32 -11.87
C LEU A 498 28.84 22.84 -11.67
N ALA A 499 29.76 23.64 -12.13
CA ALA A 499 29.59 25.11 -12.11
C ALA A 499 28.40 25.48 -12.98
N PRO A 500 27.47 26.34 -12.52
CA PRO A 500 26.45 26.87 -13.40
C PRO A 500 27.10 27.69 -14.47
N LEU A 501 26.78 27.41 -15.72
CA LEU A 501 27.12 28.20 -16.86
C LEU A 501 26.59 29.64 -16.69
N ASP A 502 27.05 30.54 -17.50
CA ASP A 502 26.60 31.92 -17.46
C ASP A 502 25.08 32.06 -17.73
N LYS A 503 24.57 33.28 -17.63
CA LYS A 503 23.13 33.53 -17.83
C LYS A 503 22.68 33.25 -19.26
N ALA A 504 23.55 33.30 -20.23
CA ALA A 504 23.23 33.12 -21.65
C ALA A 504 23.06 31.65 -22.02
N SER A 505 23.81 30.77 -21.40
CA SER A 505 23.81 29.32 -21.65
C SER A 505 22.82 28.51 -20.77
N SER A 506 22.10 29.20 -19.86
CA SER A 506 21.11 28.54 -18.99
C SER A 506 19.70 28.54 -19.61
N LEU A 507 18.99 27.41 -19.54
CA LEU A 507 17.57 27.32 -19.92
C LEU A 507 16.70 28.29 -19.12
N ARG A 508 17.07 28.55 -17.88
CA ARG A 508 16.39 29.50 -17.01
C ARG A 508 17.31 30.00 -15.92
N TYR A 509 17.42 31.33 -15.82
CA TYR A 509 18.14 31.99 -14.74
C TYR A 509 17.19 32.88 -13.94
N ALA A 510 16.73 32.38 -12.79
CA ALA A 510 15.82 33.13 -11.92
C ALA A 510 16.13 32.84 -10.42
N ARG A 511 15.22 32.23 -9.67
CA ARG A 511 15.48 31.75 -8.31
C ARG A 511 16.28 30.45 -8.29
N ASN A 512 16.14 29.69 -9.36
CA ASN A 512 16.97 28.53 -9.66
C ASN A 512 17.64 28.80 -11.00
N VAL A 513 18.83 28.29 -11.15
CA VAL A 513 19.45 28.08 -12.45
C VAL A 513 19.12 26.68 -12.90
N ILE A 514 18.74 26.54 -14.15
CA ILE A 514 18.44 25.27 -14.81
C ILE A 514 19.27 25.27 -16.11
N TRP A 515 20.08 24.25 -16.29
CA TRP A 515 20.90 24.09 -17.51
C TRP A 515 20.92 22.62 -17.93
N MET A 516 21.34 22.38 -19.15
CA MET A 516 21.55 21.05 -19.70
C MET A 516 23.04 20.69 -19.67
N VAL A 517 23.31 19.42 -19.48
CA VAL A 517 24.62 18.81 -19.68
C VAL A 517 24.44 17.47 -20.42
N PRO A 518 25.46 17.04 -21.21
CA PRO A 518 25.43 15.68 -21.78
C PRO A 518 25.26 14.64 -20.67
N HIS A 519 24.55 13.57 -20.97
CA HIS A 519 24.39 12.46 -20.02
C HIS A 519 25.73 11.71 -19.92
N PRO A 520 26.35 11.58 -18.73
CA PRO A 520 27.68 10.98 -18.61
C PRO A 520 27.79 9.52 -19.06
N LEU A 521 26.68 8.77 -19.02
CA LEU A 521 26.62 7.35 -19.44
C LEU A 521 26.05 7.17 -20.85
N ASN A 522 25.47 8.21 -21.44
CA ASN A 522 24.88 8.15 -22.78
C ASN A 522 25.04 9.50 -23.47
N VAL A 523 26.06 9.60 -24.32
CA VAL A 523 26.44 10.88 -24.97
C VAL A 523 25.37 11.46 -25.89
N ASP A 524 24.43 10.65 -26.35
CA ASP A 524 23.32 11.08 -27.22
C ASP A 524 22.16 11.70 -26.43
N GLU A 525 22.17 11.56 -25.12
CA GLU A 525 21.14 12.08 -24.23
C GLU A 525 21.62 13.34 -23.49
N GLN A 526 20.64 14.16 -23.12
CA GLN A 526 20.86 15.32 -22.27
C GLN A 526 20.19 15.12 -20.92
N ILE A 527 20.79 15.66 -19.88
CA ILE A 527 20.20 15.73 -18.55
C ILE A 527 20.06 17.18 -18.08
N THR A 528 19.10 17.40 -17.21
CA THR A 528 18.80 18.71 -16.64
C THR A 528 19.35 18.82 -15.24
N VAL A 529 20.16 19.84 -14.99
CA VAL A 529 20.67 20.17 -13.66
C VAL A 529 19.97 21.42 -13.12
N LYS A 530 19.49 21.35 -11.88
CA LYS A 530 18.76 22.44 -11.21
C LYS A 530 19.40 22.79 -9.88
N LYS A 531 19.80 24.05 -9.71
CA LYS A 531 20.43 24.58 -8.50
C LYS A 531 19.70 25.82 -7.97
N PRO A 532 19.41 25.97 -6.67
CA PRO A 532 18.94 27.22 -6.08
C PRO A 532 20.06 28.27 -6.07
N VAL A 533 19.77 29.49 -6.52
CA VAL A 533 20.76 30.60 -6.52
C VAL A 533 20.29 31.79 -5.68
N LYS A 534 18.98 31.99 -5.54
CA LYS A 534 18.42 33.13 -4.84
C LYS A 534 17.42 32.71 -3.77
N MET A 535 17.78 32.89 -2.51
CA MET A 535 16.90 32.61 -1.38
C MET A 535 16.54 33.91 -0.66
N TYR A 536 15.25 34.06 -0.31
CA TYR A 536 14.81 35.16 0.53
C TYR A 536 15.09 34.85 2.00
N TRP A 537 15.50 35.82 2.81
CA TRP A 537 15.88 35.64 4.21
C TRP A 537 14.80 34.90 5.05
N HIS A 538 13.52 35.28 4.89
CA HIS A 538 12.41 34.60 5.57
C HIS A 538 12.25 33.12 5.16
N LYS A 539 12.68 32.75 3.96
CA LYS A 539 12.69 31.36 3.51
C LYS A 539 13.86 30.58 4.06
N VAL A 540 15.01 31.22 4.21
CA VAL A 540 16.16 30.61 4.88
C VAL A 540 15.79 30.19 6.30
N LEU A 541 15.06 31.04 7.02
CA LEU A 541 14.59 30.73 8.39
C LEU A 541 13.59 29.56 8.43
N LEU A 542 12.60 29.57 7.54
CA LEU A 542 11.54 28.55 7.48
C LEU A 542 12.02 27.22 6.88
N ASP A 543 12.96 27.23 5.96
CA ASP A 543 13.46 26.03 5.25
C ASP A 543 14.62 25.34 6.02
N ARG A 544 15.16 25.92 7.11
CA ARG A 544 16.20 25.29 7.96
C ARG A 544 15.75 23.93 8.54
N TYR A 545 14.48 23.80 8.83
CA TYR A 545 13.89 22.56 9.38
C TYR A 545 13.28 21.66 8.32
N ARG A 546 13.57 21.91 7.04
CA ARG A 546 13.05 21.15 5.92
C ARG A 546 14.17 20.53 5.11
N PRO A 547 13.94 19.38 4.45
CA PRO A 547 14.89 18.84 3.49
C PRO A 547 15.29 19.87 2.45
N SER A 548 16.49 19.72 1.87
CA SER A 548 16.96 20.57 0.79
C SER A 548 15.94 20.62 -0.37
N LYS A 549 16.02 21.64 -1.20
CA LYS A 549 15.14 21.74 -2.37
C LYS A 549 15.39 20.60 -3.37
N ALA A 550 16.65 20.18 -3.51
CA ALA A 550 17.03 19.04 -4.35
C ALA A 550 16.37 17.75 -3.86
N ARG A 551 16.49 17.41 -2.56
CA ARG A 551 15.83 16.24 -1.96
C ARG A 551 14.31 16.29 -2.10
N ARG A 552 13.70 17.46 -1.88
CA ARG A 552 12.23 17.63 -2.08
C ARG A 552 11.82 17.44 -3.54
N SER A 553 12.65 17.89 -4.50
CA SER A 553 12.36 17.65 -5.93
C SER A 553 12.48 16.18 -6.27
N TRP A 554 13.52 15.49 -5.78
CA TRP A 554 13.71 14.06 -5.89
C TRP A 554 12.51 13.30 -5.33
N ASN A 555 12.20 13.51 -4.06
CA ASN A 555 11.08 12.83 -3.39
C ASN A 555 9.74 13.08 -4.11
N GLY A 556 9.53 14.30 -4.60
CA GLY A 556 8.30 14.64 -5.33
C GLY A 556 8.19 13.94 -6.68
N ALA A 557 9.28 13.85 -7.44
CA ALA A 557 9.31 13.17 -8.73
C ALA A 557 9.16 11.64 -8.56
N MET A 558 9.90 11.04 -7.62
CA MET A 558 9.79 9.60 -7.32
C MET A 558 8.39 9.19 -6.87
N GLU A 559 7.74 10.00 -6.01
CA GLU A 559 6.36 9.73 -5.59
C GLU A 559 5.34 9.86 -6.74
N LEU A 560 5.58 10.75 -7.72
CA LEU A 560 4.75 10.83 -8.92
C LEU A 560 4.91 9.55 -9.77
N LEU A 561 6.15 9.17 -10.06
CA LEU A 561 6.46 7.98 -10.87
C LEU A 561 5.89 6.71 -10.23
N ARG A 562 6.11 6.52 -8.94
CA ARG A 562 5.56 5.40 -8.17
C ARG A 562 4.03 5.31 -8.23
N ARG A 563 3.36 6.44 -8.47
CA ARG A 563 1.90 6.55 -8.62
C ARG A 563 1.43 6.54 -10.08
N GLY A 564 2.32 6.26 -11.03
CA GLY A 564 2.01 6.24 -12.46
C GLY A 564 1.65 7.61 -13.03
N ILE A 565 2.21 8.69 -12.46
CA ILE A 565 2.10 10.06 -12.96
C ILE A 565 3.45 10.47 -13.53
N ALA A 566 3.49 10.77 -14.82
CA ALA A 566 4.73 11.05 -15.51
C ALA A 566 5.42 12.33 -15.00
N SER A 567 6.73 12.23 -14.82
CA SER A 567 7.67 13.28 -14.46
C SER A 567 9.03 12.90 -15.05
N PRO A 568 9.89 13.83 -15.46
CA PRO A 568 11.27 13.50 -15.83
C PRO A 568 11.93 12.66 -14.74
N ARG A 569 12.52 11.53 -15.13
CA ARG A 569 13.10 10.57 -14.21
C ARG A 569 14.26 11.21 -13.44
N PRO A 570 14.25 11.16 -12.11
CA PRO A 570 15.38 11.60 -11.32
C PRO A 570 16.61 10.71 -11.54
N ILE A 571 17.77 11.33 -11.72
CA ILE A 571 19.06 10.64 -11.90
C ILE A 571 19.90 10.77 -10.64
N ALA A 572 20.01 11.99 -10.09
CA ALA A 572 20.75 12.21 -8.87
C ALA A 572 20.24 13.44 -8.09
N PHE A 573 20.53 13.48 -6.80
CA PHE A 573 20.52 14.73 -6.06
C PHE A 573 21.72 14.77 -5.10
N PHE A 574 22.24 15.97 -4.89
CA PHE A 574 23.34 16.26 -3.97
C PHE A 574 22.94 17.36 -3.01
N GLU A 575 23.27 17.22 -1.74
CA GLU A 575 23.18 18.29 -0.75
C GLU A 575 24.44 18.35 0.11
N LYS A 576 24.97 19.57 0.33
CA LYS A 576 26.16 19.79 1.16
C LYS A 576 25.81 19.57 2.62
N ILE A 577 26.56 18.71 3.30
CA ILE A 577 26.43 18.46 4.73
C ILE A 577 26.74 19.77 5.48
N GLY A 578 25.88 20.13 6.46
CA GLY A 578 26.05 21.34 7.26
C GLY A 578 25.76 22.66 6.53
N ASP A 579 25.21 22.65 5.27
CA ASP A 579 24.86 23.88 4.56
C ASP A 579 23.57 24.51 5.09
N ASN A 580 23.73 25.47 6.01
CA ASN A 580 22.62 26.25 6.53
C ASN A 580 22.04 27.28 5.53
N SER A 581 22.75 27.56 4.41
CA SER A 581 22.28 28.50 3.39
C SER A 581 21.23 27.91 2.46
N LEU A 582 21.12 26.58 2.43
CA LEU A 582 20.23 25.80 1.55
C LEU A 582 20.43 26.08 0.06
N LYS A 583 21.59 26.61 -0.34
CA LYS A 583 21.93 26.91 -1.73
C LYS A 583 22.83 25.85 -2.36
N ARG A 584 23.58 25.11 -1.54
CA ARG A 584 24.50 24.07 -2.01
C ARG A 584 23.78 22.74 -2.11
N ASN A 585 22.87 22.65 -3.09
CA ASN A 585 22.19 21.43 -3.44
C ASN A 585 21.86 21.42 -4.93
N TYR A 586 21.89 20.23 -5.52
CA TYR A 586 21.65 20.01 -6.95
C TYR A 586 20.62 18.90 -7.10
N TYR A 587 19.68 19.12 -8.01
CA TYR A 587 18.73 18.10 -8.45
C TYR A 587 18.98 17.87 -9.95
N ILE A 588 19.14 16.61 -10.33
CA ILE A 588 19.47 16.17 -11.67
C ILE A 588 18.40 15.18 -12.12
N CYS A 589 17.89 15.38 -13.31
CA CYS A 589 16.88 14.50 -13.92
C CYS A 589 17.07 14.45 -15.44
N GLU A 590 16.43 13.49 -16.08
CA GLU A 590 16.36 13.42 -17.54
C GLU A 590 15.88 14.75 -18.12
N PHE A 591 16.36 15.07 -19.32
CA PHE A 591 15.83 16.18 -20.09
C PHE A 591 14.51 15.77 -20.74
N ALA A 592 13.44 16.50 -20.44
CA ALA A 592 12.13 16.23 -21.00
C ALA A 592 12.06 16.77 -22.44
N GLN A 593 12.09 15.89 -23.42
CA GLN A 593 11.81 16.23 -24.82
C GLN A 593 10.30 16.42 -24.98
N VAL A 594 9.86 17.65 -25.12
CA VAL A 594 8.44 18.02 -25.18
C VAL A 594 8.23 19.15 -26.20
N ASP A 595 7.04 19.24 -26.77
CA ASP A 595 6.71 20.22 -27.79
C ASP A 595 6.33 21.57 -27.17
N CYS A 596 5.62 21.55 -26.04
CA CYS A 596 5.17 22.76 -25.37
C CYS A 596 4.81 22.51 -23.91
N HIS A 597 4.26 23.53 -23.26
CA HIS A 597 3.64 23.40 -21.95
C HIS A 597 2.22 23.97 -21.97
N ILE A 598 1.34 23.51 -21.09
CA ILE A 598 -0.08 23.90 -21.03
C ILE A 598 -0.28 25.43 -20.94
N GLY A 599 0.68 26.14 -20.34
CA GLY A 599 0.62 27.59 -20.29
C GLY A 599 0.72 28.27 -21.65
N GLN A 600 1.40 27.68 -22.67
CA GLN A 600 1.41 28.16 -24.04
C GLN A 600 0.08 27.86 -24.73
N VAL A 601 -0.36 26.61 -24.64
CA VAL A 601 -1.64 26.14 -25.20
C VAL A 601 -2.82 26.98 -24.71
N PHE A 602 -2.94 27.15 -23.40
CA PHE A 602 -4.01 27.98 -22.81
C PHE A 602 -3.84 29.48 -23.08
N GLY A 603 -2.61 29.91 -23.33
CA GLY A 603 -2.34 31.29 -23.78
C GLY A 603 -2.89 31.57 -25.20
N ALA A 604 -2.67 30.65 -26.13
CA ALA A 604 -3.19 30.70 -27.48
C ALA A 604 -4.74 30.64 -27.49
N PHE A 605 -5.32 29.73 -26.74
CA PHE A 605 -6.76 29.66 -26.62
C PHE A 605 -7.40 30.92 -26.00
N ALA A 606 -6.72 31.53 -25.03
CA ALA A 606 -7.16 32.78 -24.43
C ALA A 606 -7.02 33.99 -25.41
N ALA A 607 -6.09 33.92 -26.37
CA ALA A 607 -5.95 34.90 -27.45
C ALA A 607 -7.00 34.70 -28.57
N GLY A 608 -7.84 33.68 -28.49
CA GLY A 608 -8.91 33.43 -29.45
C GLY A 608 -8.63 32.34 -30.48
N GLU A 609 -7.43 31.73 -30.46
CA GLU A 609 -7.07 30.66 -31.40
C GLU A 609 -7.99 29.44 -31.20
N ALA A 610 -8.50 28.88 -32.27
CA ALA A 610 -9.36 27.69 -32.23
C ALA A 610 -8.56 26.41 -31.94
N SER A 611 -7.31 26.35 -32.41
CA SER A 611 -6.38 25.22 -32.22
C SER A 611 -4.98 25.75 -31.93
N PHE A 612 -4.14 24.88 -31.36
CA PHE A 612 -2.72 25.16 -31.10
C PHE A 612 -1.87 23.98 -31.56
N MET A 613 -0.95 24.16 -32.50
CA MET A 613 -0.14 23.07 -33.08
C MET A 613 -0.99 21.90 -33.62
N GLY A 614 -2.17 22.18 -34.19
CA GLY A 614 -3.10 21.18 -34.69
C GLY A 614 -3.99 20.54 -33.64
N LEU A 615 -3.86 20.93 -32.37
CA LEU A 615 -4.65 20.41 -31.26
C LEU A 615 -5.93 21.22 -31.03
N GLU A 616 -7.07 20.58 -31.05
CA GLU A 616 -8.35 21.21 -30.75
C GLU A 616 -8.55 21.43 -29.25
N ARG A 617 -9.27 22.48 -28.88
CA ARG A 617 -9.53 22.86 -27.48
C ARG A 617 -10.17 21.73 -26.66
N GLU A 618 -11.18 21.07 -27.20
CA GLU A 618 -11.91 20.02 -26.47
C GLU A 618 -11.04 18.78 -26.24
N THR A 619 -10.21 18.41 -27.21
CA THR A 619 -9.21 17.32 -27.07
C THR A 619 -8.24 17.60 -25.93
N VAL A 620 -7.65 18.81 -25.91
CA VAL A 620 -6.74 19.22 -24.85
C VAL A 620 -7.43 19.24 -23.48
N TYR A 621 -8.66 19.79 -23.41
CA TYR A 621 -9.39 19.86 -22.14
C TYR A 621 -9.73 18.48 -21.59
N ALA A 622 -10.22 17.58 -22.45
CA ALA A 622 -10.59 16.23 -22.03
C ALA A 622 -9.39 15.41 -21.53
N GLN A 623 -8.26 15.43 -22.28
CA GLN A 623 -7.09 14.64 -21.92
C GLN A 623 -6.35 15.21 -20.70
N LEU A 624 -6.18 16.53 -20.63
CA LEU A 624 -5.60 17.16 -19.45
C LEU A 624 -6.46 16.94 -18.20
N ALA A 625 -7.79 16.98 -18.34
CA ALA A 625 -8.70 16.71 -17.26
C ALA A 625 -8.55 15.27 -16.73
N ARG A 626 -8.40 14.27 -17.62
CA ARG A 626 -8.12 12.87 -17.24
C ARG A 626 -6.77 12.75 -16.50
N PHE A 627 -5.72 13.37 -17.03
CA PHE A 627 -4.40 13.35 -16.41
C PHE A 627 -4.41 13.96 -14.99
N ILE A 628 -4.98 15.15 -14.82
CA ILE A 628 -5.09 15.80 -13.50
C ILE A 628 -6.03 15.01 -12.57
N HIS A 629 -7.10 14.41 -13.11
CA HIS A 629 -8.01 13.58 -12.31
C HIS A 629 -7.28 12.34 -11.79
N LYS A 630 -6.52 11.62 -12.64
CA LYS A 630 -5.67 10.49 -12.25
C LYS A 630 -4.69 10.90 -11.16
N MET A 631 -3.98 12.02 -11.34
CA MET A 631 -3.05 12.57 -10.34
C MET A 631 -3.72 12.77 -8.98
N HIS A 632 -4.89 13.42 -8.95
CA HIS A 632 -5.62 13.66 -7.71
C HIS A 632 -6.22 12.37 -7.12
N HIS A 633 -6.68 11.44 -7.96
CA HIS A 633 -7.20 10.14 -7.53
C HIS A 633 -6.09 9.31 -6.85
N ASN A 634 -4.87 9.36 -7.40
CA ASN A 634 -3.69 8.69 -6.87
C ASN A 634 -3.06 9.43 -5.68
N GLY A 635 -3.76 10.40 -5.11
CA GLY A 635 -3.38 11.04 -3.85
C GLY A 635 -2.35 12.16 -3.99
N CYS A 636 -2.10 12.71 -5.17
CA CYS A 636 -1.16 13.82 -5.34
C CYS A 636 -1.87 15.18 -5.28
N TYR A 637 -1.48 16.00 -4.32
CA TYR A 637 -1.76 17.44 -4.25
C TYR A 637 -0.51 18.21 -4.66
N PHE A 638 -0.46 18.68 -5.91
CA PHE A 638 0.74 19.23 -6.51
C PHE A 638 1.15 20.60 -5.93
N ARG A 639 0.18 21.43 -5.56
CA ARG A 639 0.33 22.75 -4.92
C ARG A 639 0.95 23.85 -5.77
N ASP A 640 1.52 23.53 -6.91
CA ASP A 640 2.10 24.50 -7.87
C ASP A 640 1.76 24.11 -9.32
N LEU A 641 0.54 23.61 -9.53
CA LEU A 641 0.05 23.11 -10.81
C LEU A 641 -0.23 24.29 -11.79
N SER A 642 0.80 25.08 -12.08
CA SER A 642 0.70 26.14 -13.09
C SER A 642 0.87 25.55 -14.49
N GLY A 643 0.28 26.17 -15.49
CA GLY A 643 0.40 25.71 -16.87
C GLY A 643 1.85 25.55 -17.37
N GLY A 644 2.81 26.29 -16.81
CA GLY A 644 4.23 26.15 -17.14
C GLY A 644 4.93 24.95 -16.48
N ASN A 645 4.27 24.28 -15.54
CA ASN A 645 4.79 23.09 -14.87
C ASN A 645 4.15 21.80 -15.40
N ILE A 646 3.26 21.91 -16.38
CA ILE A 646 2.64 20.78 -17.09
C ILE A 646 3.20 20.79 -18.50
N LEU A 647 4.10 19.88 -18.78
CA LEU A 647 4.72 19.70 -20.08
C LEU A 647 3.81 18.84 -20.96
N VAL A 648 3.87 19.07 -22.27
CA VAL A 648 3.04 18.38 -23.27
C VAL A 648 3.93 17.86 -24.37
N LYS A 649 3.83 16.57 -24.64
CA LYS A 649 4.36 15.91 -25.83
C LYS A 649 3.19 15.51 -26.71
N ILE A 650 3.24 15.92 -27.96
CA ILE A 650 2.21 15.66 -28.95
C ILE A 650 2.57 14.35 -29.67
N ILE A 651 1.81 13.31 -29.44
CA ILE A 651 2.00 12.03 -30.15
C ILE A 651 1.30 12.11 -31.51
N ASP A 652 0.07 12.59 -31.52
CA ASP A 652 -0.71 12.90 -32.72
C ASP A 652 -1.78 13.94 -32.40
N LYS A 653 -2.66 14.27 -33.37
CA LYS A 653 -3.73 15.27 -33.21
C LYS A 653 -4.75 14.94 -32.11
N THR A 654 -4.82 13.67 -31.70
CA THR A 654 -5.78 13.15 -30.75
C THR A 654 -5.15 12.63 -29.45
N ASN A 655 -3.85 12.39 -29.42
CA ASN A 655 -3.14 11.78 -28.29
C ASN A 655 -2.02 12.69 -27.76
N LEU A 656 -2.11 13.01 -26.49
CA LEU A 656 -1.17 13.87 -25.77
C LEU A 656 -0.61 13.12 -24.56
N GLU A 657 0.67 13.27 -24.34
CA GLU A 657 1.34 12.86 -23.10
C GLU A 657 1.65 14.10 -22.26
N PHE A 658 1.34 13.98 -20.95
CA PHE A 658 1.59 15.05 -19.99
C PHE A 658 2.62 14.59 -18.97
N SER A 659 3.54 15.49 -18.60
CA SER A 659 4.48 15.25 -17.51
C SER A 659 4.60 16.48 -16.61
N LEU A 660 4.97 16.27 -15.35
CA LEU A 660 5.02 17.30 -14.33
C LEU A 660 6.46 17.63 -13.92
N ILE A 661 6.77 18.93 -13.85
CA ILE A 661 8.06 19.43 -13.37
C ILE A 661 7.87 20.36 -12.16
N ASP A 662 8.96 20.65 -11.44
CA ASP A 662 8.97 21.46 -10.20
C ASP A 662 8.20 20.83 -9.03
N THR A 663 8.46 19.56 -8.78
CA THR A 663 7.76 18.66 -7.85
C THR A 663 8.01 18.95 -6.37
N ALA A 664 8.98 19.82 -6.02
CA ALA A 664 9.43 20.10 -4.64
C ALA A 664 8.34 20.53 -3.64
N ARG A 665 7.16 20.89 -4.12
CA ARG A 665 6.02 21.36 -3.30
C ARG A 665 4.88 20.35 -3.20
N ALA A 666 4.91 19.31 -4.00
CA ALA A 666 3.90 18.28 -4.02
C ALA A 666 3.75 17.60 -2.63
N ARG A 667 2.54 17.21 -2.30
CA ARG A 667 2.19 16.42 -1.11
C ARG A 667 1.42 15.20 -1.55
N PHE A 668 1.66 14.09 -0.89
CA PHE A 668 1.09 12.82 -1.24
C PHE A 668 0.27 12.27 -0.09
N SER A 669 -0.78 11.55 -0.44
CA SER A 669 -1.69 10.86 0.47
C SER A 669 -2.02 9.50 -0.14
N ASP A 670 -2.25 8.51 0.68
CA ASP A 670 -2.70 7.19 0.20
C ASP A 670 -4.18 7.19 -0.17
N TYR A 671 -4.88 8.24 0.18
CA TYR A 671 -6.26 8.50 -0.23
C TYR A 671 -6.33 9.54 -1.34
N GLY A 672 -7.38 9.46 -2.14
CA GLY A 672 -7.66 10.51 -3.13
C GLY A 672 -7.76 11.89 -2.47
N ILE A 673 -7.29 12.90 -3.18
CA ILE A 673 -7.23 14.28 -2.66
C ILE A 673 -8.64 14.84 -2.45
N PRO A 674 -8.93 15.50 -1.31
CA PRO A 674 -10.23 16.12 -1.07
C PRO A 674 -10.51 17.29 -2.03
N MET A 675 -11.78 17.55 -2.31
CA MET A 675 -12.21 18.48 -3.36
C MET A 675 -11.61 19.89 -3.22
N HIS A 676 -11.48 20.43 -2.02
CA HIS A 676 -10.91 21.76 -1.80
C HIS A 676 -9.44 21.85 -2.25
N GLN A 677 -8.64 20.78 -2.09
CA GLN A 677 -7.26 20.72 -2.58
C GLN A 677 -7.22 20.54 -4.10
N ARG A 678 -8.13 19.72 -4.67
CA ARG A 678 -8.28 19.56 -6.13
C ARG A 678 -8.57 20.91 -6.78
N LEU A 679 -9.53 21.65 -6.26
CA LEU A 679 -9.87 22.98 -6.76
C LEU A 679 -8.69 23.96 -6.64
N ALA A 680 -7.90 23.88 -5.57
CA ALA A 680 -6.71 24.74 -5.41
C ALA A 680 -5.63 24.48 -6.46
N ASP A 681 -5.46 23.26 -6.95
CA ASP A 681 -4.57 22.96 -8.08
C ASP A 681 -5.20 23.39 -9.41
N LEU A 682 -6.50 23.09 -9.62
CA LEU A 682 -7.21 23.48 -10.83
C LEU A 682 -7.24 25.01 -11.04
N THR A 683 -7.34 25.81 -9.98
CA THR A 683 -7.28 27.28 -10.09
C THR A 683 -5.98 27.77 -10.71
N ARG A 684 -4.86 27.09 -10.46
CA ARG A 684 -3.56 27.44 -11.02
C ARG A 684 -3.41 26.96 -12.46
N ALA A 685 -3.86 25.72 -12.72
CA ALA A 685 -3.82 25.14 -14.06
C ALA A 685 -4.64 25.99 -15.06
N CYS A 686 -5.86 26.41 -14.67
CA CYS A 686 -6.80 27.12 -15.54
C CYS A 686 -6.68 28.65 -15.47
N HIS A 687 -5.68 29.21 -14.79
CA HIS A 687 -5.61 30.64 -14.52
C HIS A 687 -5.66 31.52 -15.79
N LYS A 688 -5.12 31.05 -16.90
CA LYS A 688 -5.12 31.77 -18.17
C LYS A 688 -6.43 31.72 -18.94
N LEU A 689 -7.30 30.74 -18.64
CA LEU A 689 -8.58 30.57 -19.30
C LEU A 689 -9.61 31.57 -18.77
N ASP A 690 -10.50 32.04 -19.64
CA ASP A 690 -11.72 32.76 -19.29
C ASP A 690 -12.78 31.83 -18.66
N TRP A 691 -13.89 32.40 -18.17
CA TRP A 691 -14.93 31.59 -17.51
C TRP A 691 -15.65 30.60 -18.42
N PRO A 692 -15.99 30.90 -19.68
CA PRO A 692 -16.53 29.93 -20.61
C PRO A 692 -15.62 28.73 -20.80
N ALA A 693 -14.34 28.93 -21.05
CA ALA A 693 -13.33 27.89 -21.21
C ALA A 693 -13.10 27.09 -19.91
N ARG A 694 -12.99 27.78 -18.73
CA ARG A 694 -12.92 27.12 -17.43
C ARG A 694 -14.10 26.21 -17.16
N ARG A 695 -15.32 26.64 -17.53
CA ARG A 695 -16.54 25.85 -17.36
C ARG A 695 -16.47 24.54 -18.15
N ARG A 696 -16.00 24.58 -19.40
CA ARG A 696 -15.82 23.40 -20.24
C ARG A 696 -14.79 22.45 -19.66
N PHE A 697 -13.59 22.95 -19.35
CA PHE A 697 -12.53 22.16 -18.74
C PHE A 697 -12.95 21.51 -17.40
N LEU A 698 -13.60 22.28 -16.50
CA LEU A 698 -14.10 21.78 -15.24
C LEU A 698 -15.25 20.77 -15.42
N GLY A 699 -16.06 20.91 -16.51
CA GLY A 699 -17.06 19.94 -16.90
C GLY A 699 -16.43 18.58 -17.19
N HIS A 700 -15.38 18.52 -18.01
CA HIS A 700 -14.62 17.29 -18.27
C HIS A 700 -14.06 16.71 -16.97
N TYR A 701 -13.41 17.53 -16.15
CA TYR A 701 -12.79 17.07 -14.91
C TYR A 701 -13.79 16.51 -13.89
N LEU A 702 -14.88 17.22 -13.61
CA LEU A 702 -15.88 16.80 -12.63
C LEU A 702 -16.72 15.63 -13.14
N GLY A 703 -16.97 15.57 -14.45
CA GLY A 703 -17.69 14.49 -15.12
C GLY A 703 -17.05 13.13 -14.89
N LEU A 704 -15.70 13.04 -14.84
CA LEU A 704 -14.97 11.82 -14.51
C LEU A 704 -15.29 11.23 -13.11
N SER A 705 -15.87 12.05 -12.22
CA SER A 705 -16.35 11.61 -10.90
C SER A 705 -17.87 11.61 -10.79
N GLY A 706 -18.61 11.70 -11.91
CA GLY A 706 -20.07 11.80 -11.92
C GLY A 706 -20.61 13.08 -11.27
N ARG A 707 -19.80 14.15 -11.20
CA ARG A 707 -20.15 15.42 -10.55
C ARG A 707 -20.35 16.53 -11.57
N GLN A 708 -21.20 17.49 -11.19
CA GLN A 708 -21.43 18.70 -11.97
C GLN A 708 -20.83 19.92 -11.29
N LEU A 709 -20.56 20.99 -12.06
CA LEU A 709 -20.02 22.25 -11.57
C LEU A 709 -21.09 23.00 -10.77
N GLN A 710 -20.87 23.16 -9.48
CA GLN A 710 -21.76 23.89 -8.57
C GLN A 710 -21.20 25.30 -8.24
N ARG A 711 -22.04 26.17 -7.67
CA ARG A 711 -21.65 27.57 -7.34
C ARG A 711 -20.44 27.64 -6.41
N HIS A 712 -20.39 26.80 -5.39
CA HIS A 712 -19.29 26.80 -4.41
C HIS A 712 -17.95 26.35 -5.01
N HIS A 713 -17.94 25.56 -6.09
CA HIS A 713 -16.71 25.19 -6.80
C HIS A 713 -16.02 26.40 -7.47
N LYS A 714 -16.74 27.50 -7.72
CA LYS A 714 -16.22 28.71 -8.37
C LYS A 714 -15.48 29.63 -7.39
N ILE A 715 -15.81 29.58 -6.08
CA ILE A 715 -15.25 30.47 -5.06
C ILE A 715 -13.70 30.46 -5.03
N PRO A 716 -13.00 29.31 -5.03
CA PRO A 716 -11.55 29.29 -5.04
C PRO A 716 -10.93 29.99 -6.25
N PHE A 717 -11.61 29.95 -7.41
CA PHE A 717 -11.11 30.62 -8.64
C PHE A 717 -11.21 32.14 -8.50
N TYR A 718 -12.31 32.66 -8.02
CA TYR A 718 -12.46 34.11 -7.77
C TYR A 718 -11.44 34.60 -6.75
N LEU A 719 -11.27 33.89 -5.66
CA LEU A 719 -10.27 34.22 -4.64
C LEU A 719 -8.84 34.20 -5.19
N TYR A 720 -8.53 33.22 -6.04
CA TYR A 720 -7.22 33.14 -6.66
C TYR A 720 -6.99 34.27 -7.68
N ASP A 721 -7.97 34.56 -8.52
CA ASP A 721 -7.91 35.66 -9.51
C ASP A 721 -7.74 37.02 -8.82
N THR A 722 -8.51 37.29 -7.75
CA THR A 722 -8.36 38.48 -6.92
C THR A 722 -6.97 38.57 -6.31
N LYS A 723 -6.45 37.49 -5.77
CA LYS A 723 -5.06 37.45 -5.23
C LYS A 723 -4.03 37.76 -6.29
N VAL A 724 -4.17 37.21 -7.50
CA VAL A 724 -3.23 37.47 -8.60
C VAL A 724 -3.36 38.92 -9.06
N TRP A 725 -4.57 39.45 -9.16
CA TRP A 725 -4.82 40.84 -9.53
C TRP A 725 -4.18 41.83 -8.51
N LEU A 726 -4.43 41.63 -7.20
CA LEU A 726 -3.80 42.38 -6.12
C LEU A 726 -2.26 42.34 -6.20
N LYS A 727 -1.69 41.14 -6.42
CA LYS A 727 -0.25 40.96 -6.54
C LYS A 727 0.34 41.68 -7.75
N ARG A 728 -0.41 41.83 -8.85
CA ARG A 728 0.00 42.59 -10.03
C ARG A 728 -0.06 44.12 -9.77
N ARG A 729 -1.05 44.59 -9.02
CA ARG A 729 -1.22 46.01 -8.66
C ARG A 729 -0.31 46.46 -7.52
N VAL A 730 -0.28 45.70 -6.41
CA VAL A 730 0.44 46.08 -5.18
C VAL A 730 1.79 45.37 -5.03
N GLY A 731 2.11 44.39 -5.88
CA GLY A 731 3.42 43.72 -5.86
C GLY A 731 4.58 44.61 -6.22
N ARG A 732 5.84 44.19 -5.93
CA ARG A 732 7.08 44.95 -6.12
C ARG A 732 7.18 45.69 -7.47
N LYS A 733 6.63 45.13 -8.57
CA LYS A 733 6.55 45.80 -9.89
C LYS A 733 5.49 46.91 -9.90
N GLY A 734 4.37 46.73 -9.17
CA GLY A 734 3.36 47.77 -9.01
C GLY A 734 3.83 48.92 -8.15
N ILE A 735 4.50 48.62 -7.05
CA ILE A 735 5.13 49.63 -6.18
C ILE A 735 6.21 50.39 -6.93
N LYS A 736 7.01 49.71 -7.79
CA LYS A 736 8.01 50.36 -8.64
C LYS A 736 7.36 51.26 -9.70
N LYS A 737 6.25 50.83 -10.33
CA LYS A 737 5.46 51.64 -11.27
C LYS A 737 4.78 52.81 -10.57
N LEU A 738 4.26 52.62 -9.36
CA LEU A 738 3.65 53.67 -8.55
C LEU A 738 4.72 54.72 -8.14
N ARG A 739 5.90 54.26 -7.73
CA ARG A 739 7.03 55.14 -7.39
C ARG A 739 7.51 55.92 -8.61
N GLN A 740 7.61 55.28 -9.79
CA GLN A 740 7.95 55.95 -11.05
C GLN A 740 6.90 56.98 -11.50
N LYS A 741 5.59 56.63 -11.32
CA LYS A 741 4.50 57.59 -11.58
C LYS A 741 4.48 58.76 -10.59
N LEU A 742 4.78 58.50 -9.31
CA LEU A 742 4.89 59.58 -8.33
C LEU A 742 6.11 60.47 -8.58
N THR A 743 7.26 59.92 -8.96
CA THR A 743 8.44 60.72 -9.33
C THR A 743 8.20 61.51 -10.61
N SER A 744 7.43 61.00 -11.59
CA SER A 744 7.10 61.78 -12.83
C SER A 744 5.95 62.78 -12.63
N LEU A 745 5.28 62.81 -11.48
CA LEU A 745 4.30 63.82 -11.10
C LEU A 745 4.90 64.95 -10.25
N PHE A 746 6.12 64.78 -9.75
CA PHE A 746 6.88 65.73 -8.99
C PHE A 746 8.19 66.21 -9.68
N SER A 747 8.42 65.79 -10.91
CA SER A 747 9.38 66.34 -11.88
C SER A 747 8.62 67.12 -12.97
#